data_cfa3dddaecfc6fc6b7a1ca09f84f9871
#
_entry.id   cfa3dddaecfc6fc6b7a1ca09f84f9871
#
_cell.length_a   1.000
_cell.length_b   1.000
_cell.length_c   1.000
_cell.angle_alpha   90.00
_cell.angle_beta   90.00
_cell.angle_gamma   90.00
#
_symmetry.space_group_name_H-M   'P 1'
#
loop_
_entity.id
_entity.type
_entity.pdbx_description
1 polymer ?
#
loop_
_entity_poly.entity_id
_entity_poly.type
_entity_poly.pdbx_seq_one_letter_code
_entity_poly.pdbx_strand_id
1 'polypeptide(L)'
;MVAIRQTHNASFDFIKWVDELDLPNDQKDVINKTNDFVIKHIRDSEVAEDFVSPDDLVARFNHISSEIVVILMSLNMDLASLQVSILYPAYENNFISFEDVSEKFGPKIAKLLLAVKDMEAIRSLQTLSSEKATEEQVDRVRRMILAMVVDIRAVVIKLAERIAVIRMAKNEDEASRNLIAKEVSNIYAPLANRLGIGQLKWELEDLAFKFLHPDKYSEIAHNLNERRIDREQYVNDFIEGLRKNLIADGVSAPEVYGRPKHIYSIYKKMQKKHLKFSELFDIRAVRVVVNTIEECYTALGIIHTKYEHIASEFDDYIANPKPNGYQSIHTVVYGEGRKIVEVQIRTRDMHNLAELGVAAHWKYKEGNGQSSGVEQRINFLRKLFSWRDDMVQSGALEEEFKNQVFENRIYVFTPHGEVMDLPKGATPLDFAYQVHTMIGHRCIGAKVDGRIVPYTYKLNTGEQVEIITSKTPNPSRDWLKSERGFLHTKKAINKVQSYFRKVDFDKNKEAGILLVDKESDRLSLPYSKDQISSLLKEKLSRFNFKTVDDLFAAVGAGDISVNIITSILQEKLNKENSGNISSDELIGSIVNRKPASQLIKKTKQSSGIVVEGVGDLLTHIAKCCQPIPGDKIVGFVTQGRGISVHRADCEKLKKMVELFPERVVDATWGENISMSDRGFTITLRVVGADYPGFLRDVTTVIANEKMNVLGVRSHVDSSKDLSLVDIDLLVVSIPVLDRVISKLNDLPHITSAKRL
;
A
#
# COMPACT_ATOMS: atom_id res chain seq x y z
N MET A 1 20.50 -23.22 -15.66
CA MET A 1 19.82 -22.36 -16.64
C MET A 1 18.36 -22.74 -16.59
N VAL A 2 17.47 -21.77 -16.39
CA VAL A 2 16.02 -22.02 -16.20
C VAL A 2 15.37 -22.53 -17.49
N ALA A 3 15.81 -22.08 -18.64
CA ALA A 3 15.40 -22.60 -19.93
C ALA A 3 16.50 -22.38 -20.96
N ILE A 4 16.62 -23.27 -21.92
CA ILE A 4 17.49 -23.13 -23.06
C ILE A 4 16.97 -21.92 -23.85
N ARG A 5 17.83 -20.92 -24.13
CA ARG A 5 17.48 -19.80 -24.98
C ARG A 5 16.97 -20.31 -26.32
N GLN A 6 15.69 -20.08 -26.58
CA GLN A 6 15.20 -20.18 -27.94
C GLN A 6 15.51 -18.85 -28.65
N THR A 7 16.43 -18.87 -29.59
CA THR A 7 16.67 -17.75 -30.49
C THR A 7 15.55 -17.76 -31.52
N HIS A 8 14.52 -16.96 -31.31
CA HIS A 8 13.49 -16.78 -32.34
C HIS A 8 14.02 -15.86 -33.42
N ASN A 9 14.11 -16.37 -34.66
CA ASN A 9 14.37 -15.60 -35.85
C ASN A 9 13.10 -14.87 -36.32
N ALA A 10 13.20 -13.93 -37.24
CA ALA A 10 12.09 -13.14 -37.77
C ALA A 10 10.88 -13.91 -38.36
N SER A 11 10.90 -15.24 -38.35
CA SER A 11 9.85 -16.15 -38.83
C SER A 11 9.32 -17.06 -37.68
N PHE A 12 9.20 -16.54 -36.45
CA PHE A 12 8.69 -17.33 -35.34
C PHE A 12 7.22 -17.69 -35.54
N ASP A 13 6.93 -18.98 -35.70
CA ASP A 13 5.59 -19.54 -35.83
C ASP A 13 5.14 -20.09 -34.46
N PHE A 14 4.24 -19.35 -33.78
CA PHE A 14 3.77 -19.69 -32.45
C PHE A 14 3.07 -21.04 -32.42
N ILE A 15 2.29 -21.41 -33.45
CA ILE A 15 1.54 -22.67 -33.47
C ILE A 15 2.50 -23.87 -33.57
N LYS A 16 3.48 -23.80 -34.48
CA LYS A 16 4.51 -24.86 -34.58
C LYS A 16 5.32 -24.98 -33.29
N TRP A 17 5.64 -23.86 -32.66
CA TRP A 17 6.34 -23.86 -31.39
C TRP A 17 5.51 -24.52 -30.28
N VAL A 18 4.17 -24.28 -30.21
CA VAL A 18 3.28 -24.95 -29.24
C VAL A 18 3.25 -26.46 -29.49
N ASP A 19 3.27 -26.92 -30.75
CA ASP A 19 3.30 -28.34 -31.09
C ASP A 19 4.57 -29.05 -30.60
N GLU A 20 5.69 -28.34 -30.51
CA GLU A 20 6.96 -28.87 -29.97
C GLU A 20 7.01 -28.92 -28.42
N LEU A 21 6.07 -28.29 -27.73
CA LEU A 21 6.05 -28.31 -26.27
C LEU A 21 5.67 -29.68 -25.72
N ASP A 22 6.31 -30.07 -24.62
CA ASP A 22 5.97 -31.32 -23.88
C ASP A 22 4.71 -31.12 -23.02
N LEU A 23 3.57 -31.02 -23.71
CA LEU A 23 2.24 -30.82 -23.13
C LEU A 23 1.22 -31.76 -23.77
N PRO A 24 0.16 -32.19 -23.06
CA PRO A 24 -0.99 -32.89 -23.63
C PRO A 24 -1.67 -32.06 -24.74
N ASN A 25 -2.22 -32.73 -25.75
CA ASN A 25 -2.82 -32.05 -26.90
C ASN A 25 -3.99 -31.14 -26.52
N ASP A 26 -4.81 -31.53 -25.55
CA ASP A 26 -5.90 -30.70 -25.03
C ASP A 26 -5.39 -29.38 -24.43
N GLN A 27 -4.23 -29.38 -23.76
CA GLN A 27 -3.60 -28.18 -23.23
C GLN A 27 -2.97 -27.32 -24.33
N LYS A 28 -2.37 -27.93 -25.36
CA LYS A 28 -1.88 -27.22 -26.55
C LYS A 28 -3.01 -26.47 -27.27
N ASP A 29 -4.17 -27.11 -27.43
CA ASP A 29 -5.36 -26.50 -28.00
C ASP A 29 -5.84 -25.27 -27.21
N VAL A 30 -5.80 -25.35 -25.87
CA VAL A 30 -6.16 -24.24 -25.00
C VAL A 30 -5.18 -23.07 -25.15
N ILE A 31 -3.88 -23.34 -25.24
CA ILE A 31 -2.83 -22.34 -25.45
C ILE A 31 -3.03 -21.64 -26.81
N ASN A 32 -3.25 -22.40 -27.89
CA ASN A 32 -3.50 -21.84 -29.22
C ASN A 32 -4.76 -20.97 -29.24
N LYS A 33 -5.89 -21.43 -28.69
CA LYS A 33 -7.13 -20.64 -28.57
C LYS A 33 -6.94 -19.36 -27.74
N THR A 34 -6.08 -19.41 -26.72
CA THR A 34 -5.76 -18.21 -25.92
C THR A 34 -4.96 -17.20 -26.73
N ASN A 35 -4.01 -17.66 -27.54
CA ASN A 35 -3.23 -16.81 -28.42
C ASN A 35 -4.09 -16.21 -29.55
N ASP A 36 -4.96 -17.01 -30.17
CA ASP A 36 -5.90 -16.52 -31.20
C ASP A 36 -6.80 -15.41 -30.68
N PHE A 37 -7.25 -15.52 -29.42
CA PHE A 37 -8.02 -14.48 -28.76
C PHE A 37 -7.21 -13.18 -28.64
N VAL A 38 -5.95 -13.24 -28.23
CA VAL A 38 -5.04 -12.08 -28.13
C VAL A 38 -4.82 -11.46 -29.50
N ILE A 39 -4.47 -12.26 -30.52
CA ILE A 39 -4.22 -11.80 -31.88
C ILE A 39 -5.44 -11.05 -32.44
N LYS A 40 -6.64 -11.62 -32.24
CA LYS A 40 -7.88 -11.01 -32.68
C LYS A 40 -8.05 -9.61 -32.10
N HIS A 41 -7.92 -9.44 -30.78
CA HIS A 41 -8.11 -8.15 -30.10
C HIS A 41 -7.05 -7.12 -30.49
N ILE A 42 -5.81 -7.54 -30.76
CA ILE A 42 -4.76 -6.64 -31.24
C ILE A 42 -5.12 -6.12 -32.65
N ARG A 43 -5.61 -7.01 -33.54
CA ARG A 43 -5.97 -6.63 -34.91
C ARG A 43 -7.25 -5.81 -35.00
N ASP A 44 -8.22 -6.09 -34.10
CA ASP A 44 -9.50 -5.37 -34.04
C ASP A 44 -9.37 -4.01 -33.33
N SER A 45 -8.24 -3.72 -32.66
CA SER A 45 -8.02 -2.46 -31.95
C SER A 45 -7.66 -1.35 -32.94
N GLU A 46 -8.36 -0.21 -32.85
CA GLU A 46 -8.04 1.06 -33.55
C GLU A 46 -6.77 1.73 -32.96
N VAL A 47 -5.77 0.95 -32.54
CA VAL A 47 -4.55 1.52 -31.99
C VAL A 47 -3.78 2.18 -33.11
N ALA A 48 -3.62 3.49 -32.92
CA ALA A 48 -2.93 4.45 -33.75
C ALA A 48 -1.92 3.82 -34.75
N GLU A 49 -2.21 3.98 -35.99
CA GLU A 49 -1.35 3.68 -37.16
C GLU A 49 0.03 4.35 -37.08
N ASP A 50 0.33 5.07 -35.98
CA ASP A 50 1.44 6.03 -35.96
C ASP A 50 2.82 5.43 -35.68
N PHE A 51 2.98 4.19 -35.12
CA PHE A 51 4.33 3.75 -34.73
C PHE A 51 4.70 2.26 -34.91
N VAL A 52 3.77 1.28 -34.92
CA VAL A 52 4.10 -0.17 -35.07
C VAL A 52 2.95 -0.89 -35.75
N SER A 53 3.25 -1.76 -36.74
CA SER A 53 2.20 -2.56 -37.38
C SER A 53 1.56 -3.55 -36.38
N PRO A 54 0.26 -3.90 -36.53
CA PRO A 54 -0.38 -4.91 -35.70
C PRO A 54 0.35 -6.27 -35.71
N ASP A 55 0.93 -6.65 -36.84
CA ASP A 55 1.69 -7.89 -36.98
C ASP A 55 3.03 -7.85 -36.23
N ASP A 56 3.70 -6.70 -36.18
CA ASP A 56 4.91 -6.53 -35.34
C ASP A 56 4.59 -6.60 -33.84
N LEU A 57 3.46 -6.04 -33.43
CA LEU A 57 2.97 -6.17 -32.04
C LEU A 57 2.64 -7.62 -31.69
N VAL A 58 1.95 -8.33 -32.56
CA VAL A 58 1.67 -9.76 -32.39
C VAL A 58 2.96 -10.56 -32.31
N ALA A 59 3.93 -10.32 -33.17
CA ALA A 59 5.22 -11.00 -33.14
C ALA A 59 5.96 -10.73 -31.81
N ARG A 60 5.97 -9.48 -31.35
CA ARG A 60 6.58 -9.09 -30.06
C ARG A 60 5.90 -9.77 -28.89
N PHE A 61 4.56 -9.78 -28.84
CA PHE A 61 3.81 -10.40 -27.73
C PHE A 61 3.97 -11.91 -27.75
N ASN A 62 3.92 -12.55 -28.91
CA ASN A 62 4.17 -13.98 -29.04
C ASN A 62 5.57 -14.36 -28.56
N HIS A 63 6.59 -13.54 -28.84
CA HIS A 63 7.95 -13.78 -28.37
C HIS A 63 8.04 -13.65 -26.82
N ILE A 64 7.46 -12.61 -26.23
CA ILE A 64 7.44 -12.45 -24.77
C ILE A 64 6.69 -13.60 -24.11
N SER A 65 5.50 -13.91 -24.61
CA SER A 65 4.65 -14.98 -24.07
C SER A 65 5.34 -16.35 -24.16
N SER A 66 6.00 -16.68 -25.26
CA SER A 66 6.72 -17.93 -25.43
C SER A 66 7.87 -18.09 -24.43
N GLU A 67 8.64 -17.03 -24.20
CA GLU A 67 9.70 -17.01 -23.18
C GLU A 67 9.12 -17.24 -21.77
N ILE A 68 8.02 -16.56 -21.41
CA ILE A 68 7.36 -16.73 -20.11
C ILE A 68 6.82 -18.16 -19.95
N VAL A 69 6.12 -18.69 -20.98
CA VAL A 69 5.58 -20.06 -20.97
C VAL A 69 6.68 -21.09 -20.72
N VAL A 70 7.81 -21.00 -21.42
CA VAL A 70 8.94 -21.95 -21.24
C VAL A 70 9.50 -21.88 -19.81
N ILE A 71 9.64 -20.68 -19.25
CA ILE A 71 10.08 -20.49 -17.86
C ILE A 71 9.07 -21.13 -16.90
N LEU A 72 7.77 -20.87 -17.07
CA LEU A 72 6.71 -21.42 -16.21
C LEU A 72 6.61 -22.95 -16.32
N MET A 73 6.78 -23.51 -17.51
CA MET A 73 6.85 -24.97 -17.71
C MET A 73 8.03 -25.59 -16.97
N SER A 74 9.21 -24.97 -17.00
CA SER A 74 10.38 -25.43 -16.23
C SER A 74 10.15 -25.43 -14.71
N LEU A 75 9.21 -24.60 -14.24
CA LEU A 75 8.76 -24.54 -12.84
C LEU A 75 7.55 -25.46 -12.55
N ASN A 76 7.09 -26.23 -13.55
CA ASN A 76 5.91 -27.09 -13.47
C ASN A 76 4.62 -26.35 -13.05
N MET A 77 4.42 -25.13 -13.57
CA MET A 77 3.21 -24.34 -13.30
C MET A 77 1.99 -24.90 -14.06
N ASP A 78 0.80 -24.60 -13.54
CA ASP A 78 -0.48 -25.06 -14.08
C ASP A 78 -0.88 -24.37 -15.40
N LEU A 79 -1.85 -24.96 -16.12
CA LEU A 79 -2.33 -24.42 -17.40
C LEU A 79 -2.89 -23.01 -17.29
N ALA A 80 -3.57 -22.67 -16.16
CA ALA A 80 -4.08 -21.33 -15.94
C ALA A 80 -2.96 -20.28 -15.88
N SER A 81 -1.82 -20.61 -15.29
CA SER A 81 -0.62 -19.76 -15.29
C SER A 81 -0.06 -19.56 -16.69
N LEU A 82 -0.06 -20.62 -17.53
CA LEU A 82 0.37 -20.53 -18.93
C LEU A 82 -0.59 -19.66 -19.76
N GLN A 83 -1.89 -19.77 -19.56
CA GLN A 83 -2.88 -18.91 -20.23
C GLN A 83 -2.69 -17.42 -19.83
N VAL A 84 -2.50 -17.15 -18.54
CA VAL A 84 -2.28 -15.80 -18.05
C VAL A 84 -1.00 -15.21 -18.64
N SER A 85 0.06 -16.00 -18.83
CA SER A 85 1.31 -15.50 -19.45
C SER A 85 1.15 -15.11 -20.92
N ILE A 86 0.19 -15.69 -21.63
CA ILE A 86 -0.15 -15.33 -23.00
C ILE A 86 -1.04 -14.08 -23.05
N LEU A 87 -1.98 -13.97 -22.13
CA LEU A 87 -2.89 -12.83 -22.04
C LEU A 87 -2.21 -11.56 -21.51
N TYR A 88 -1.21 -11.71 -20.63
CA TYR A 88 -0.65 -10.62 -19.85
C TYR A 88 -0.05 -9.49 -20.71
N PRO A 89 0.77 -9.72 -21.75
CA PRO A 89 1.33 -8.63 -22.58
C PRO A 89 0.25 -7.76 -23.24
N ALA A 90 -0.84 -8.37 -23.71
CA ALA A 90 -1.95 -7.64 -24.30
C ALA A 90 -2.79 -6.90 -23.25
N TYR A 91 -2.97 -7.49 -22.07
CA TYR A 91 -3.68 -6.86 -20.95
C TYR A 91 -2.90 -5.69 -20.33
N GLU A 92 -1.58 -5.82 -20.18
CA GLU A 92 -0.68 -4.75 -19.72
C GLU A 92 -0.78 -3.51 -20.61
N ASN A 93 -0.87 -3.72 -21.92
CA ASN A 93 -0.94 -2.68 -22.93
C ASN A 93 -2.39 -2.25 -23.30
N ASN A 94 -3.40 -2.70 -22.52
CA ASN A 94 -4.82 -2.38 -22.65
C ASN A 94 -5.47 -2.78 -24.00
N PHE A 95 -4.97 -3.81 -24.69
CA PHE A 95 -5.61 -4.40 -25.88
C PHE A 95 -6.79 -5.33 -25.51
N ILE A 96 -6.79 -5.89 -24.31
CA ILE A 96 -7.87 -6.71 -23.77
C ILE A 96 -8.27 -6.19 -22.38
N SER A 97 -9.56 -6.25 -22.06
CA SER A 97 -10.10 -5.81 -20.76
C SER A 97 -10.25 -6.96 -19.77
N PHE A 98 -10.48 -6.63 -18.49
CA PHE A 98 -10.83 -7.62 -17.46
C PHE A 98 -12.13 -8.34 -17.79
N GLU A 99 -13.10 -7.61 -18.33
CA GLU A 99 -14.42 -8.08 -18.71
C GLU A 99 -14.32 -9.11 -19.84
N ASP A 100 -13.56 -8.82 -20.89
CA ASP A 100 -13.31 -9.73 -22.04
C ASP A 100 -12.71 -11.06 -21.58
N VAL A 101 -11.69 -11.00 -20.71
CA VAL A 101 -11.04 -12.18 -20.17
C VAL A 101 -11.97 -12.96 -19.23
N SER A 102 -12.75 -12.26 -18.39
CA SER A 102 -13.67 -12.88 -17.45
C SER A 102 -14.81 -13.61 -18.17
N GLU A 103 -15.33 -13.04 -19.26
CA GLU A 103 -16.36 -13.67 -20.10
C GLU A 103 -15.83 -14.90 -20.85
N LYS A 104 -14.63 -14.80 -21.46
CA LYS A 104 -14.09 -15.86 -22.32
C LYS A 104 -13.44 -17.00 -21.55
N PHE A 105 -12.67 -16.69 -20.50
CA PHE A 105 -11.82 -17.65 -19.77
C PHE A 105 -12.27 -17.87 -18.31
N GLY A 106 -13.26 -17.11 -17.86
CA GLY A 106 -13.84 -17.19 -16.53
C GLY A 106 -13.13 -16.32 -15.49
N PRO A 107 -13.82 -16.06 -14.35
CA PRO A 107 -13.39 -15.09 -13.36
C PRO A 107 -12.10 -15.50 -12.61
N LYS A 108 -11.73 -16.77 -12.59
CA LYS A 108 -10.49 -17.23 -11.94
C LYS A 108 -9.25 -16.76 -12.71
N ILE A 109 -9.25 -16.90 -14.04
CA ILE A 109 -8.14 -16.45 -14.90
C ILE A 109 -8.06 -14.92 -14.92
N ALA A 110 -9.21 -14.23 -15.04
CA ALA A 110 -9.24 -12.77 -14.99
C ALA A 110 -8.69 -12.20 -13.68
N LYS A 111 -9.03 -12.81 -12.53
CA LYS A 111 -8.47 -12.40 -11.22
C LYS A 111 -6.97 -12.64 -11.11
N LEU A 112 -6.47 -13.77 -11.61
CA LEU A 112 -5.03 -14.04 -11.62
C LEU A 112 -4.30 -13.05 -12.52
N LEU A 113 -4.85 -12.73 -13.70
CA LEU A 113 -4.31 -11.73 -14.62
C LEU A 113 -4.24 -10.34 -13.97
N LEU A 114 -5.32 -9.93 -13.29
CA LEU A 114 -5.35 -8.68 -12.53
C LEU A 114 -4.29 -8.67 -11.42
N ALA A 115 -4.14 -9.78 -10.69
CA ALA A 115 -3.12 -9.90 -9.65
C ALA A 115 -1.70 -9.74 -10.19
N VAL A 116 -1.40 -10.25 -11.41
CA VAL A 116 -0.10 -10.04 -12.08
C VAL A 116 0.09 -8.56 -12.43
N LYS A 117 -0.96 -7.86 -12.92
CA LYS A 117 -0.91 -6.42 -13.23
C LYS A 117 -0.70 -5.57 -11.98
N ASP A 118 -1.37 -5.90 -10.87
CA ASP A 118 -1.20 -5.19 -9.60
C ASP A 118 0.25 -5.22 -9.10
N MET A 119 1.04 -6.21 -9.52
CA MET A 119 2.47 -6.27 -9.20
C MET A 119 3.32 -5.20 -9.89
N GLU A 120 2.81 -4.48 -10.88
CA GLU A 120 3.51 -3.33 -11.47
C GLU A 120 3.71 -2.18 -10.47
N ALA A 121 2.90 -2.13 -9.41
CA ALA A 121 3.08 -1.17 -8.32
C ALA A 121 4.48 -1.25 -7.67
N ILE A 122 5.20 -2.36 -7.84
CA ILE A 122 6.60 -2.51 -7.42
C ILE A 122 7.50 -1.47 -8.11
N ARG A 123 7.26 -1.13 -9.38
CA ARG A 123 8.05 -0.11 -10.09
C ARG A 123 7.96 1.27 -9.43
N SER A 124 6.79 1.61 -8.91
CA SER A 124 6.61 2.89 -8.22
C SER A 124 7.42 2.99 -6.92
N LEU A 125 7.91 1.89 -6.37
CA LEU A 125 8.81 1.91 -5.20
C LEU A 125 10.17 2.55 -5.48
N GLN A 126 10.67 2.49 -6.72
CA GLN A 126 11.97 3.07 -7.10
C GLN A 126 11.91 4.57 -7.38
N THR A 127 10.78 5.06 -7.88
CA THR A 127 10.61 6.49 -8.23
C THR A 127 10.32 7.37 -7.01
N LEU A 128 10.07 6.76 -5.84
CA LEU A 128 9.69 7.44 -4.61
C LEU A 128 10.86 7.90 -3.73
N SER A 129 12.09 7.73 -4.18
CA SER A 129 13.29 8.09 -3.40
C SER A 129 13.49 9.60 -3.18
N SER A 130 12.59 10.48 -3.65
CA SER A 130 12.76 11.93 -3.56
C SER A 130 11.51 12.73 -3.15
N GLU A 131 10.31 12.14 -3.11
CA GLU A 131 9.07 12.85 -2.75
C GLU A 131 8.18 12.01 -1.83
N LYS A 132 7.41 12.67 -0.94
CA LYS A 132 6.43 11.98 -0.07
C LYS A 132 5.44 11.19 -0.90
N ALA A 133 5.31 9.89 -0.60
CA ALA A 133 4.37 9.00 -1.26
C ALA A 133 2.93 9.53 -1.17
N THR A 134 2.22 9.52 -2.29
CA THR A 134 0.80 9.86 -2.31
C THR A 134 -0.04 8.71 -1.73
N GLU A 135 -1.24 9.03 -1.19
CA GLU A 135 -2.18 7.99 -0.72
C GLU A 135 -2.49 6.95 -1.81
N GLU A 136 -2.56 7.38 -3.07
CA GLU A 136 -2.82 6.49 -4.20
C GLU A 136 -1.67 5.50 -4.44
N GLN A 137 -0.41 5.94 -4.31
CA GLN A 137 0.76 5.08 -4.43
C GLN A 137 0.83 4.06 -3.28
N VAL A 138 0.54 4.50 -2.07
CA VAL A 138 0.42 3.63 -0.89
C VAL A 138 -0.64 2.55 -1.09
N ASP A 139 -1.81 2.91 -1.62
CA ASP A 139 -2.89 1.95 -1.88
C ASP A 139 -2.58 0.98 -3.03
N ARG A 140 -1.84 1.41 -4.06
CA ARG A 140 -1.35 0.49 -5.11
C ARG A 140 -0.43 -0.58 -4.54
N VAL A 141 0.53 -0.20 -3.70
CA VAL A 141 1.45 -1.15 -3.07
C VAL A 141 0.71 -2.11 -2.12
N ARG A 142 -0.29 -1.62 -1.39
CA ARG A 142 -1.14 -2.48 -0.55
C ARG A 142 -1.91 -3.51 -1.37
N ARG A 143 -2.55 -3.11 -2.47
CA ARG A 143 -3.24 -4.04 -3.39
C ARG A 143 -2.29 -5.09 -3.92
N MET A 144 -1.08 -4.70 -4.31
CA MET A 144 -0.03 -5.62 -4.74
C MET A 144 0.29 -6.68 -3.68
N ILE A 145 0.51 -6.29 -2.42
CA ILE A 145 0.79 -7.23 -1.34
C ILE A 145 -0.38 -8.20 -1.13
N LEU A 146 -1.62 -7.69 -1.15
CA LEU A 146 -2.81 -8.52 -1.04
C LEU A 146 -2.92 -9.50 -2.21
N ALA A 147 -2.68 -9.04 -3.43
CA ALA A 147 -2.68 -9.88 -4.63
C ALA A 147 -1.66 -11.02 -4.53
N MET A 148 -0.43 -10.72 -4.08
CA MET A 148 0.62 -11.72 -3.84
C MET A 148 0.22 -12.80 -2.84
N VAL A 149 -0.50 -12.42 -1.79
CA VAL A 149 -0.91 -13.35 -0.71
C VAL A 149 -2.13 -14.18 -1.12
N VAL A 150 -3.02 -13.62 -1.92
CA VAL A 150 -4.22 -14.32 -2.41
C VAL A 150 -3.84 -15.41 -3.41
N ASP A 151 -2.97 -15.10 -4.36
CA ASP A 151 -2.51 -16.07 -5.36
C ASP A 151 -1.00 -15.91 -5.66
N ILE A 152 -0.21 -16.82 -5.10
CA ILE A 152 1.24 -16.81 -5.24
C ILE A 152 1.71 -17.00 -6.70
N ARG A 153 0.86 -17.59 -7.58
CA ARG A 153 1.18 -17.74 -9.00
C ARG A 153 1.43 -16.41 -9.67
N ALA A 154 0.73 -15.34 -9.25
CA ALA A 154 0.94 -14.00 -9.77
C ALA A 154 2.42 -13.56 -9.63
N VAL A 155 3.03 -13.86 -8.48
CA VAL A 155 4.44 -13.53 -8.24
C VAL A 155 5.37 -14.34 -9.16
N VAL A 156 5.11 -15.64 -9.31
CA VAL A 156 5.95 -16.51 -10.16
C VAL A 156 5.85 -16.07 -11.62
N ILE A 157 4.63 -15.78 -12.11
CA ILE A 157 4.40 -15.26 -13.47
C ILE A 157 5.13 -13.93 -13.66
N LYS A 158 5.04 -13.02 -12.70
CA LYS A 158 5.73 -11.71 -12.81
C LYS A 158 7.25 -11.84 -12.78
N LEU A 159 7.81 -12.74 -11.98
CA LEU A 159 9.24 -13.03 -12.00
C LEU A 159 9.70 -13.61 -13.34
N ALA A 160 8.91 -14.54 -13.91
CA ALA A 160 9.18 -15.11 -15.24
C ALA A 160 9.11 -14.03 -16.33
N GLU A 161 8.12 -13.16 -16.28
CA GLU A 161 7.98 -12.02 -17.18
C GLU A 161 9.17 -11.08 -17.06
N ARG A 162 9.65 -10.76 -15.86
CA ARG A 162 10.85 -9.93 -15.68
C ARG A 162 12.11 -10.56 -16.29
N ILE A 163 12.24 -11.89 -16.23
CA ILE A 163 13.33 -12.60 -16.93
C ILE A 163 13.20 -12.44 -18.45
N ALA A 164 11.99 -12.62 -19.01
CA ALA A 164 11.75 -12.43 -20.43
C ALA A 164 12.10 -10.99 -20.86
N VAL A 165 11.65 -9.99 -20.12
CA VAL A 165 11.91 -8.57 -20.40
C VAL A 165 13.41 -8.25 -20.33
N ILE A 166 14.14 -8.68 -19.29
CA ILE A 166 15.58 -8.38 -19.18
C ILE A 166 16.41 -9.12 -20.25
N ARG A 167 15.98 -10.31 -20.69
CA ARG A 167 16.60 -11.00 -21.83
C ARG A 167 16.45 -10.20 -23.12
N MET A 168 15.28 -9.59 -23.34
CA MET A 168 14.98 -8.75 -24.51
C MET A 168 15.66 -7.37 -24.43
N ALA A 169 15.93 -6.86 -23.25
CA ALA A 169 16.59 -5.57 -23.02
C ALA A 169 17.97 -5.44 -23.71
N LYS A 170 18.53 -6.52 -24.21
CA LYS A 170 19.76 -6.51 -25.01
C LYS A 170 19.62 -5.59 -26.27
N ASN A 171 18.42 -5.43 -26.78
CA ASN A 171 18.13 -4.65 -27.99
C ASN A 171 17.70 -3.20 -27.67
N GLU A 172 17.55 -2.85 -26.40
CA GLU A 172 17.18 -1.52 -25.92
C GLU A 172 18.40 -0.61 -25.79
N ASP A 173 18.17 0.70 -25.70
CA ASP A 173 19.21 1.67 -25.40
C ASP A 173 19.85 1.43 -24.03
N GLU A 174 21.04 2.01 -23.80
CA GLU A 174 21.81 1.78 -22.58
C GLU A 174 21.09 2.29 -21.31
N ALA A 175 20.38 3.41 -21.40
CA ALA A 175 19.67 4.00 -20.27
C ALA A 175 18.49 3.12 -19.84
N SER A 176 17.67 2.68 -20.79
CA SER A 176 16.54 1.76 -20.58
C SER A 176 17.02 0.42 -20.04
N ARG A 177 18.07 -0.14 -20.62
CA ARG A 177 18.69 -1.39 -20.19
C ARG A 177 19.20 -1.33 -18.76
N ASN A 178 19.88 -0.24 -18.36
CA ASN A 178 20.37 -0.01 -17.02
C ASN A 178 19.22 0.17 -16.01
N LEU A 179 18.11 0.81 -16.40
CA LEU A 179 16.94 0.98 -15.57
C LEU A 179 16.30 -0.38 -15.25
N ILE A 180 16.06 -1.21 -16.27
CA ILE A 180 15.52 -2.57 -16.13
C ILE A 180 16.44 -3.42 -15.25
N ALA A 181 17.75 -3.34 -15.46
CA ALA A 181 18.71 -4.12 -14.69
C ALA A 181 18.76 -3.71 -13.21
N LYS A 182 18.66 -2.41 -12.89
CA LYS A 182 18.55 -1.91 -11.51
C LYS A 182 17.26 -2.37 -10.85
N GLU A 183 16.14 -2.30 -11.54
CA GLU A 183 14.86 -2.80 -11.05
C GLU A 183 14.94 -4.29 -10.70
N VAL A 184 15.50 -5.09 -11.60
CA VAL A 184 15.67 -6.54 -11.40
C VAL A 184 16.60 -6.84 -10.23
N SER A 185 17.74 -6.16 -10.13
CA SER A 185 18.74 -6.37 -9.08
C SER A 185 18.21 -5.99 -7.69
N ASN A 186 17.51 -4.86 -7.59
CA ASN A 186 17.11 -4.29 -6.31
C ASN A 186 15.81 -4.87 -5.76
N ILE A 187 14.89 -5.35 -6.63
CA ILE A 187 13.56 -5.75 -6.23
C ILE A 187 13.29 -7.22 -6.53
N TYR A 188 13.37 -7.63 -7.80
CA TYR A 188 12.88 -8.96 -8.22
C TYR A 188 13.82 -10.10 -7.81
N ALA A 189 15.14 -9.91 -7.90
CA ALA A 189 16.09 -10.94 -7.47
C ALA A 189 16.07 -11.17 -5.95
N PRO A 190 16.01 -10.15 -5.08
CA PRO A 190 15.74 -10.32 -3.65
C PRO A 190 14.40 -11.00 -3.35
N LEU A 191 13.33 -10.65 -4.09
CA LEU A 191 12.01 -11.28 -3.94
C LEU A 191 12.09 -12.78 -4.26
N ALA A 192 12.67 -13.15 -5.40
CA ALA A 192 12.88 -14.55 -5.78
C ALA A 192 13.72 -15.32 -4.75
N ASN A 193 14.75 -14.68 -4.17
CA ASN A 193 15.57 -15.25 -3.10
C ASN A 193 14.76 -15.56 -1.84
N ARG A 194 13.88 -14.64 -1.41
CA ARG A 194 13.03 -14.83 -0.22
C ARG A 194 11.97 -15.89 -0.41
N LEU A 195 11.46 -16.01 -1.63
CA LEU A 195 10.51 -17.06 -1.99
C LEU A 195 11.17 -18.42 -2.20
N GLY A 196 12.50 -18.47 -2.16
CA GLY A 196 13.27 -19.70 -2.32
C GLY A 196 13.30 -20.22 -3.77
N ILE A 197 12.88 -19.43 -4.77
CA ILE A 197 12.89 -19.82 -6.18
C ILE A 197 14.30 -19.63 -6.74
N GLY A 198 15.17 -20.61 -6.46
CA GLY A 198 16.60 -20.52 -6.76
C GLY A 198 16.88 -20.31 -8.24
N GLN A 199 16.15 -21.00 -9.13
CA GLN A 199 16.33 -20.89 -10.58
C GLN A 199 16.10 -19.46 -11.07
N LEU A 200 14.96 -18.86 -10.73
CA LEU A 200 14.64 -17.48 -11.17
C LEU A 200 15.60 -16.46 -10.55
N LYS A 201 15.93 -16.64 -9.26
CA LYS A 201 16.87 -15.76 -8.57
C LYS A 201 18.21 -15.66 -9.30
N TRP A 202 18.82 -16.81 -9.60
CA TRP A 202 20.15 -16.82 -10.20
C TRP A 202 20.15 -16.22 -11.61
N GLU A 203 19.12 -16.49 -12.38
CA GLU A 203 18.99 -15.91 -13.72
C GLU A 203 18.82 -14.39 -13.66
N LEU A 204 17.96 -13.88 -12.76
CA LEU A 204 17.76 -12.45 -12.56
C LEU A 204 19.04 -11.75 -12.10
N GLU A 205 19.77 -12.35 -11.14
CA GLU A 205 21.04 -11.81 -10.64
C GLU A 205 22.11 -11.76 -11.75
N ASP A 206 22.28 -12.82 -12.53
CA ASP A 206 23.31 -12.89 -13.58
C ASP A 206 23.01 -11.93 -14.74
N LEU A 207 21.74 -11.83 -15.17
CA LEU A 207 21.33 -10.92 -16.25
C LEU A 207 21.45 -9.45 -15.81
N ALA A 208 21.03 -9.12 -14.60
CA ALA A 208 21.17 -7.78 -14.06
C ALA A 208 22.65 -7.40 -13.92
N PHE A 209 23.48 -8.29 -13.39
CA PHE A 209 24.92 -8.07 -13.25
C PHE A 209 25.63 -7.86 -14.59
N LYS A 210 25.22 -8.62 -15.62
CA LYS A 210 25.77 -8.47 -16.97
C LYS A 210 25.56 -7.07 -17.55
N PHE A 211 24.42 -6.43 -17.26
CA PHE A 211 24.12 -5.09 -17.79
C PHE A 211 24.67 -3.98 -16.90
N LEU A 212 24.66 -4.17 -15.56
CA LEU A 212 25.16 -3.15 -14.65
C LEU A 212 26.69 -3.09 -14.56
N HIS A 213 27.36 -4.23 -14.77
CA HIS A 213 28.82 -4.37 -14.65
C HIS A 213 29.40 -5.24 -15.77
N PRO A 214 29.26 -4.80 -17.05
CA PRO A 214 29.62 -5.61 -18.22
C PRO A 214 31.10 -6.04 -18.24
N ASP A 215 32.02 -5.17 -17.80
CA ASP A 215 33.44 -5.47 -17.76
C ASP A 215 33.77 -6.60 -16.78
N LYS A 216 33.20 -6.53 -15.56
CA LYS A 216 33.37 -7.55 -14.52
C LYS A 216 32.72 -8.87 -14.89
N TYR A 217 31.55 -8.81 -15.51
CA TYR A 217 30.88 -9.98 -16.05
C TYR A 217 31.75 -10.69 -17.09
N SER A 218 32.28 -9.92 -18.06
CA SER A 218 33.14 -10.44 -19.14
C SER A 218 34.45 -11.01 -18.63
N GLU A 219 35.10 -10.37 -17.66
CA GLU A 219 36.32 -10.86 -17.00
C GLU A 219 36.10 -12.25 -16.36
N ILE A 220 35.02 -12.39 -15.57
CA ILE A 220 34.71 -13.66 -14.91
C ILE A 220 34.29 -14.73 -15.93
N ALA A 221 33.49 -14.37 -16.93
CA ALA A 221 33.06 -15.28 -17.98
C ALA A 221 34.23 -15.82 -18.80
N HIS A 222 35.19 -14.95 -19.13
CA HIS A 222 36.42 -15.33 -19.84
C HIS A 222 37.26 -16.31 -19.03
N ASN A 223 37.53 -16.00 -17.77
CA ASN A 223 38.26 -16.87 -16.86
C ASN A 223 37.60 -18.23 -16.62
N LEU A 224 36.26 -18.28 -16.67
CA LEU A 224 35.48 -19.53 -16.63
C LEU A 224 35.64 -20.35 -17.90
N ASN A 225 35.68 -19.70 -19.08
CA ASN A 225 35.73 -20.39 -20.37
C ASN A 225 37.14 -20.95 -20.66
N GLU A 226 38.21 -20.24 -20.35
CA GLU A 226 39.58 -20.71 -20.61
C GLU A 226 39.89 -22.08 -19.97
N ARG A 227 39.24 -22.43 -18.85
CA ARG A 227 39.44 -23.69 -18.12
C ARG A 227 38.25 -24.63 -18.21
N ARG A 228 37.39 -24.45 -19.19
CA ARG A 228 36.12 -25.16 -19.23
C ARG A 228 36.29 -26.66 -19.49
N ILE A 229 37.06 -27.03 -20.51
CA ILE A 229 37.20 -28.44 -20.94
C ILE A 229 37.86 -29.28 -19.85
N ASP A 230 38.99 -28.83 -19.31
CA ASP A 230 39.71 -29.53 -18.25
C ASP A 230 38.88 -29.65 -16.96
N ARG A 231 38.06 -28.63 -16.71
CA ARG A 231 37.19 -28.60 -15.54
C ARG A 231 36.01 -29.55 -15.68
N GLU A 232 35.37 -29.58 -16.85
CA GLU A 232 34.23 -30.47 -17.13
C GLU A 232 34.65 -31.93 -17.08
N GLN A 233 35.78 -32.28 -17.68
CA GLN A 233 36.28 -33.63 -17.61
C GLN A 233 36.58 -34.05 -16.19
N TYR A 234 37.35 -33.25 -15.43
CA TYR A 234 37.65 -33.51 -14.03
C TYR A 234 36.40 -33.68 -13.14
N VAL A 235 35.41 -32.81 -13.32
CA VAL A 235 34.15 -32.89 -12.57
C VAL A 235 33.37 -34.16 -12.93
N ASN A 236 33.35 -34.56 -14.19
CA ASN A 236 32.70 -35.80 -14.62
C ASN A 236 33.37 -37.04 -14.04
N ASP A 237 34.71 -37.10 -14.07
CA ASP A 237 35.49 -38.19 -13.47
C ASP A 237 35.24 -38.31 -11.96
N PHE A 238 35.22 -37.13 -11.26
CA PHE A 238 34.88 -37.06 -9.84
C PHE A 238 33.45 -37.52 -9.53
N ILE A 239 32.46 -37.16 -10.37
CA ILE A 239 31.02 -37.56 -10.25
C ILE A 239 30.92 -39.08 -10.36
N GLU A 240 31.56 -39.68 -11.37
CA GLU A 240 31.49 -41.14 -11.57
C GLU A 240 32.14 -41.89 -10.40
N GLY A 241 33.30 -41.43 -9.93
CA GLY A 241 34.01 -42.01 -8.77
C GLY A 241 33.16 -41.88 -7.50
N LEU A 242 32.62 -40.72 -7.25
CA LEU A 242 31.76 -40.45 -6.08
C LEU A 242 30.49 -41.31 -6.12
N ARG A 243 29.80 -41.39 -7.27
CA ARG A 243 28.60 -42.22 -7.43
C ARG A 243 28.87 -43.67 -7.13
N LYS A 244 29.97 -44.24 -7.66
CA LYS A 244 30.36 -45.65 -7.42
C LYS A 244 30.63 -45.90 -5.92
N ASN A 245 31.30 -44.98 -5.24
CA ASN A 245 31.59 -45.08 -3.81
C ASN A 245 30.30 -45.03 -2.98
N LEU A 246 29.37 -44.09 -3.28
CA LEU A 246 28.12 -43.94 -2.55
C LEU A 246 27.21 -45.20 -2.69
N ILE A 247 27.14 -45.80 -3.88
CA ILE A 247 26.38 -47.04 -4.11
C ILE A 247 27.02 -48.23 -3.40
N ALA A 248 28.36 -48.34 -3.47
CA ALA A 248 29.11 -49.44 -2.83
C ALA A 248 28.96 -49.45 -1.30
N ASP A 249 28.87 -48.26 -0.70
CA ASP A 249 28.78 -48.07 0.74
C ASP A 249 27.32 -47.87 1.24
N GLY A 250 26.29 -48.22 0.40
CA GLY A 250 24.92 -48.46 0.83
C GLY A 250 23.93 -47.31 0.63
N VAL A 251 24.28 -46.27 -0.09
CA VAL A 251 23.33 -45.19 -0.45
C VAL A 251 22.47 -45.62 -1.62
N SER A 252 21.14 -45.61 -1.47
CA SER A 252 20.21 -46.10 -2.49
C SER A 252 20.00 -45.06 -3.60
N ALA A 253 20.40 -45.43 -4.83
CA ALA A 253 20.18 -44.65 -6.05
C ALA A 253 20.52 -43.12 -5.93
N PRO A 254 21.77 -42.79 -5.54
CA PRO A 254 22.17 -41.39 -5.44
C PRO A 254 22.27 -40.74 -6.81
N GLU A 255 21.63 -39.55 -6.98
CA GLU A 255 21.84 -38.71 -8.15
C GLU A 255 23.03 -37.80 -7.90
N VAL A 256 24.08 -37.94 -8.72
CA VAL A 256 25.30 -37.11 -8.59
C VAL A 256 25.51 -36.39 -9.91
N TYR A 257 25.62 -35.06 -9.85
CA TYR A 257 25.83 -34.23 -11.03
C TYR A 257 26.59 -32.93 -10.74
N GLY A 258 27.25 -32.38 -11.77
CA GLY A 258 27.97 -31.13 -11.67
C GLY A 258 27.03 -29.92 -11.55
N ARG A 259 27.38 -28.97 -10.69
CA ARG A 259 26.65 -27.72 -10.55
C ARG A 259 27.43 -26.57 -11.19
N PRO A 260 26.92 -25.96 -12.29
CA PRO A 260 27.50 -24.74 -12.80
C PRO A 260 27.28 -23.61 -11.79
N LYS A 261 28.34 -22.85 -11.51
CA LYS A 261 28.25 -21.70 -10.61
C LYS A 261 27.91 -20.45 -11.39
N HIS A 262 26.94 -19.67 -10.89
CA HIS A 262 26.51 -18.42 -11.49
C HIS A 262 27.55 -17.31 -11.33
N ILE A 263 27.73 -16.49 -12.37
CA ILE A 263 28.79 -15.48 -12.44
C ILE A 263 28.65 -14.44 -11.32
N TYR A 264 27.43 -13.98 -11.06
CA TYR A 264 27.19 -13.04 -9.96
C TYR A 264 27.52 -13.64 -8.59
N SER A 265 27.24 -14.93 -8.37
CA SER A 265 27.58 -15.61 -7.11
C SER A 265 29.10 -15.70 -6.92
N ILE A 266 29.87 -15.88 -8.00
CA ILE A 266 31.32 -15.83 -7.99
C ILE A 266 31.81 -14.43 -7.64
N TYR A 267 31.31 -13.40 -8.32
CA TYR A 267 31.63 -12.00 -8.05
C TYR A 267 31.38 -11.62 -6.59
N LYS A 268 30.19 -11.95 -6.07
CA LYS A 268 29.79 -11.67 -4.69
C LYS A 268 30.74 -12.34 -3.66
N LYS A 269 31.19 -13.56 -3.95
CA LYS A 269 32.16 -14.26 -3.09
C LYS A 269 33.55 -13.62 -3.14
N MET A 270 34.00 -13.20 -4.35
CA MET A 270 35.27 -12.45 -4.52
C MET A 270 35.24 -11.16 -3.70
N GLN A 271 34.17 -10.40 -3.76
CA GLN A 271 33.99 -9.14 -3.02
C GLN A 271 33.97 -9.39 -1.49
N LYS A 272 33.15 -10.36 -1.04
CA LYS A 272 32.98 -10.62 0.41
C LYS A 272 34.25 -11.15 1.10
N LYS A 273 35.02 -12.00 0.41
CA LYS A 273 36.23 -12.62 0.94
C LYS A 273 37.54 -11.91 0.49
N HIS A 274 37.42 -10.84 -0.32
CA HIS A 274 38.55 -10.09 -0.93
C HIS A 274 39.53 -11.01 -1.69
N LEU A 275 38.99 -12.03 -2.41
CA LEU A 275 39.75 -13.02 -3.15
C LEU A 275 39.82 -12.69 -4.64
N LYS A 276 40.98 -13.06 -5.26
CA LYS A 276 41.07 -13.08 -6.73
C LYS A 276 40.37 -14.34 -7.28
N PHE A 277 40.01 -14.32 -8.57
CA PHE A 277 39.36 -15.47 -9.23
C PHE A 277 40.17 -16.77 -9.10
N SER A 278 41.51 -16.68 -9.17
CA SER A 278 42.41 -17.83 -9.03
C SER A 278 42.46 -18.45 -7.61
N GLU A 279 42.01 -17.71 -6.61
CA GLU A 279 42.00 -18.12 -5.20
C GLU A 279 40.64 -18.71 -4.77
N LEU A 280 39.68 -18.79 -5.69
CA LEU A 280 38.37 -19.36 -5.42
C LEU A 280 38.41 -20.89 -5.48
N PHE A 281 38.09 -21.50 -4.34
CA PHE A 281 38.15 -22.98 -4.18
C PHE A 281 36.92 -23.68 -4.76
N ASP A 282 35.75 -23.01 -4.89
CA ASP A 282 34.46 -23.59 -5.16
C ASP A 282 33.96 -23.43 -6.62
N ILE A 283 34.89 -23.27 -7.55
CA ILE A 283 34.56 -23.23 -9.00
C ILE A 283 34.11 -24.61 -9.51
N ARG A 284 34.58 -25.70 -8.84
CA ARG A 284 34.15 -27.07 -9.09
C ARG A 284 33.14 -27.43 -8.01
N ALA A 285 31.88 -27.58 -8.37
CA ALA A 285 30.84 -27.95 -7.43
C ALA A 285 30.06 -29.17 -7.95
N VAL A 286 29.82 -30.11 -7.04
CA VAL A 286 29.05 -31.32 -7.28
C VAL A 286 27.86 -31.37 -6.34
N ARG A 287 26.74 -31.85 -6.83
CA ARG A 287 25.53 -32.03 -6.06
C ARG A 287 25.21 -33.51 -5.93
N VAL A 288 24.91 -33.93 -4.71
CA VAL A 288 24.47 -35.27 -4.36
C VAL A 288 23.02 -35.17 -3.89
N VAL A 289 22.10 -35.82 -4.57
CA VAL A 289 20.68 -35.89 -4.20
C VAL A 289 20.35 -37.33 -3.82
N VAL A 290 19.83 -37.50 -2.61
CA VAL A 290 19.46 -38.79 -2.01
C VAL A 290 18.01 -38.80 -1.58
N ASN A 291 17.47 -39.91 -1.07
CA ASN A 291 16.04 -40.01 -0.76
C ASN A 291 15.72 -39.57 0.66
N THR A 292 16.55 -39.84 1.65
CA THR A 292 16.28 -39.52 3.07
C THR A 292 17.36 -38.69 3.73
N ILE A 293 17.04 -38.12 4.88
CA ILE A 293 17.99 -37.31 5.68
C ILE A 293 19.12 -38.21 6.19
N GLU A 294 18.81 -39.42 6.59
CA GLU A 294 19.81 -40.42 7.04
C GLU A 294 20.83 -40.69 5.93
N GLU A 295 20.36 -40.82 4.68
CA GLU A 295 21.25 -40.98 3.53
C GLU A 295 22.12 -39.75 3.26
N CYS A 296 21.65 -38.53 3.62
CA CYS A 296 22.47 -37.33 3.53
C CYS A 296 23.70 -37.41 4.44
N TYR A 297 23.50 -37.80 5.70
CA TYR A 297 24.59 -37.91 6.67
C TYR A 297 25.47 -39.16 6.38
N THR A 298 24.91 -40.24 5.88
CA THR A 298 25.68 -41.43 5.38
C THR A 298 26.61 -40.99 4.23
N ALA A 299 26.06 -40.28 3.23
CA ALA A 299 26.84 -39.75 2.12
C ALA A 299 27.96 -38.82 2.59
N LEU A 300 27.69 -37.95 3.57
CA LEU A 300 28.70 -37.09 4.19
C LEU A 300 29.82 -37.92 4.82
N GLY A 301 29.49 -38.96 5.59
CA GLY A 301 30.49 -39.86 6.23
C GLY A 301 31.35 -40.56 5.20
N ILE A 302 30.78 -41.08 4.11
CA ILE A 302 31.51 -41.70 3.02
C ILE A 302 32.48 -40.72 2.36
N ILE A 303 31.99 -39.48 2.07
CA ILE A 303 32.78 -38.43 1.43
C ILE A 303 33.97 -38.05 2.32
N HIS A 304 33.76 -37.81 3.62
CA HIS A 304 34.80 -37.43 4.55
C HIS A 304 35.79 -38.60 4.86
N THR A 305 35.36 -39.83 4.66
CA THR A 305 36.26 -41.00 4.80
C THR A 305 37.15 -41.17 3.57
N LYS A 306 36.64 -40.87 2.38
CA LYS A 306 37.38 -41.06 1.10
C LYS A 306 38.22 -39.84 0.72
N TYR A 307 37.80 -38.65 1.12
CA TYR A 307 38.42 -37.38 0.73
C TYR A 307 38.74 -36.52 1.97
N GLU A 308 39.93 -35.94 2.01
CA GLU A 308 40.32 -34.96 3.05
C GLU A 308 39.40 -33.70 2.91
N HIS A 309 38.75 -33.30 3.97
CA HIS A 309 37.82 -32.16 3.94
C HIS A 309 38.42 -30.90 4.58
N ILE A 310 37.93 -29.73 4.17
CA ILE A 310 38.31 -28.41 4.72
C ILE A 310 37.29 -28.02 5.78
N ALA A 311 37.60 -28.18 7.06
CA ALA A 311 36.68 -27.99 8.18
C ALA A 311 36.09 -26.57 8.25
N SER A 312 36.85 -25.53 7.85
CA SER A 312 36.37 -24.13 7.84
C SER A 312 35.31 -23.82 6.76
N GLU A 313 35.14 -24.70 5.78
CA GLU A 313 34.16 -24.55 4.67
C GLU A 313 33.05 -25.61 4.78
N PHE A 314 32.79 -26.11 5.98
CA PHE A 314 31.65 -27.01 6.26
C PHE A 314 30.47 -26.26 6.83
N ASP A 315 29.30 -26.45 6.21
CA ASP A 315 28.03 -25.87 6.65
C ASP A 315 26.92 -26.92 6.63
N ASP A 316 26.24 -27.10 7.75
CA ASP A 316 25.06 -27.96 7.85
C ASP A 316 23.77 -27.11 7.92
N TYR A 317 23.19 -26.90 6.73
CA TYR A 317 21.89 -26.22 6.60
C TYR A 317 20.70 -27.19 6.66
N ILE A 318 20.89 -28.49 6.89
CA ILE A 318 19.81 -29.41 7.24
C ILE A 318 19.46 -29.23 8.71
N ALA A 319 20.48 -29.22 9.58
CA ALA A 319 20.29 -28.97 11.00
C ALA A 319 19.90 -27.52 11.29
N ASN A 320 20.48 -26.55 10.56
CA ASN A 320 20.24 -25.12 10.73
C ASN A 320 19.79 -24.47 9.42
N PRO A 321 18.51 -24.58 9.02
CA PRO A 321 18.00 -24.03 7.76
C PRO A 321 18.21 -22.52 7.64
N LYS A 322 18.49 -22.05 6.42
CA LYS A 322 18.57 -20.61 6.14
C LYS A 322 17.19 -19.94 6.30
N PRO A 323 17.11 -18.62 6.53
CA PRO A 323 15.84 -17.91 6.70
C PRO A 323 14.84 -18.08 5.55
N ASN A 324 15.30 -18.36 4.34
CA ASN A 324 14.47 -18.64 3.18
C ASN A 324 14.01 -20.12 3.07
N GLY A 325 14.35 -20.95 4.07
CA GLY A 325 14.00 -22.37 4.09
C GLY A 325 14.96 -23.28 3.31
N TYR A 326 16.11 -22.76 2.85
CA TYR A 326 17.12 -23.57 2.16
C TYR A 326 17.76 -24.57 3.09
N GLN A 327 17.82 -25.85 2.68
CA GLN A 327 18.44 -26.96 3.40
C GLN A 327 19.39 -27.72 2.48
N SER A 328 20.62 -27.97 2.94
CA SER A 328 21.64 -28.79 2.27
C SER A 328 22.84 -28.90 3.20
N ILE A 329 23.59 -29.98 3.14
CA ILE A 329 24.93 -30.03 3.73
C ILE A 329 25.91 -29.54 2.67
N HIS A 330 26.81 -28.64 3.03
CA HIS A 330 27.89 -28.16 2.18
C HIS A 330 29.22 -28.59 2.78
N THR A 331 30.05 -29.25 2.01
CA THR A 331 31.40 -29.60 2.39
C THR A 331 32.36 -29.38 1.24
N VAL A 332 33.58 -29.00 1.53
CA VAL A 332 34.63 -28.77 0.56
C VAL A 332 35.72 -29.80 0.80
N VAL A 333 36.08 -30.54 -0.25
CA VAL A 333 37.05 -31.63 -0.17
C VAL A 333 38.19 -31.52 -1.19
N TYR A 334 39.32 -32.15 -0.88
CA TYR A 334 40.39 -32.33 -1.84
C TYR A 334 40.16 -33.61 -2.66
N GLY A 335 39.92 -33.44 -3.95
CA GLY A 335 39.84 -34.54 -4.91
C GLY A 335 41.19 -34.91 -5.48
N GLU A 336 41.22 -35.69 -6.55
CA GLU A 336 42.46 -36.12 -7.22
C GLU A 336 43.31 -34.95 -7.67
N GLY A 337 44.62 -35.04 -7.51
CA GLY A 337 45.56 -33.96 -7.81
C GLY A 337 45.41 -32.75 -6.87
N ARG A 338 44.89 -32.95 -5.64
CA ARG A 338 44.62 -31.89 -4.65
C ARG A 338 43.73 -30.73 -5.18
N LYS A 339 42.91 -31.03 -6.20
CA LYS A 339 41.95 -30.04 -6.68
C LYS A 339 40.75 -29.96 -5.73
N ILE A 340 40.32 -28.76 -5.41
CA ILE A 340 39.25 -28.53 -4.46
C ILE A 340 37.88 -28.65 -5.15
N VAL A 341 36.98 -29.40 -4.50
CA VAL A 341 35.59 -29.63 -4.96
C VAL A 341 34.61 -29.33 -3.82
N GLU A 342 33.63 -28.46 -4.07
CA GLU A 342 32.47 -28.27 -3.18
C GLU A 342 31.46 -29.39 -3.44
N VAL A 343 31.04 -30.09 -2.39
CA VAL A 343 29.96 -31.09 -2.48
C VAL A 343 28.75 -30.63 -1.69
N GLN A 344 27.60 -30.56 -2.36
CA GLN A 344 26.31 -30.19 -1.76
C GLN A 344 25.43 -31.43 -1.68
N ILE A 345 25.06 -31.83 -0.46
CA ILE A 345 24.29 -33.05 -0.20
C ILE A 345 22.90 -32.64 0.32
N ARG A 346 21.83 -33.18 -0.27
CA ARG A 346 20.45 -32.90 0.13
C ARG A 346 19.48 -33.98 -0.34
N THR A 347 18.30 -34.04 0.26
CA THR A 347 17.25 -34.94 -0.22
C THR A 347 16.60 -34.39 -1.51
N ARG A 348 15.84 -35.27 -2.20
CA ARG A 348 15.05 -34.88 -3.39
C ARG A 348 14.05 -33.77 -3.08
N ASP A 349 13.39 -33.83 -1.92
CA ASP A 349 12.43 -32.81 -1.49
C ASP A 349 13.12 -31.47 -1.21
N MET A 350 14.27 -31.50 -0.52
CA MET A 350 15.09 -30.28 -0.30
C MET A 350 15.61 -29.71 -1.63
N HIS A 351 15.91 -30.57 -2.58
CA HIS A 351 16.31 -30.16 -3.93
C HIS A 351 15.19 -29.43 -4.64
N ASN A 352 14.01 -30.02 -4.71
CA ASN A 352 12.84 -29.42 -5.34
C ASN A 352 12.48 -28.08 -4.65
N LEU A 353 12.50 -28.06 -3.32
CA LEU A 353 12.23 -26.83 -2.56
C LEU A 353 13.26 -25.73 -2.83
N ALA A 354 14.55 -26.07 -2.97
CA ALA A 354 15.61 -25.09 -3.24
C ALA A 354 15.64 -24.55 -4.67
N GLU A 355 15.18 -25.38 -5.66
CA GLU A 355 15.10 -24.96 -7.08
C GLU A 355 13.80 -24.22 -7.39
N LEU A 356 12.67 -24.74 -6.92
CA LEU A 356 11.33 -24.28 -7.27
C LEU A 356 10.71 -23.39 -6.17
N GLY A 357 11.23 -23.45 -4.93
CA GLY A 357 10.73 -22.65 -3.82
C GLY A 357 9.24 -22.84 -3.59
N VAL A 358 8.53 -21.73 -3.49
CA VAL A 358 7.07 -21.73 -3.29
C VAL A 358 6.30 -22.38 -4.45
N ALA A 359 6.87 -22.45 -5.66
CA ALA A 359 6.24 -23.12 -6.81
C ALA A 359 6.19 -24.65 -6.61
N ALA A 360 7.13 -25.27 -5.89
CA ALA A 360 7.12 -26.71 -5.60
C ALA A 360 5.90 -27.15 -4.78
N HIS A 361 5.45 -26.29 -3.86
CA HIS A 361 4.33 -26.61 -2.98
C HIS A 361 2.96 -26.57 -3.68
N TRP A 362 2.86 -25.86 -4.79
CA TRP A 362 1.58 -25.74 -5.51
C TRP A 362 1.11 -27.08 -6.12
N LYS A 363 2.01 -27.84 -6.71
CA LYS A 363 1.70 -29.12 -7.38
C LYS A 363 1.28 -30.24 -6.42
N TYR A 364 1.76 -30.24 -5.18
CA TYR A 364 1.57 -31.36 -4.24
C TYR A 364 0.19 -31.39 -3.59
N LYS A 365 -0.64 -30.32 -3.69
CA LYS A 365 -1.83 -30.14 -2.84
C LYS A 365 -3.15 -29.75 -3.50
N GLU A 366 -3.30 -29.85 -4.81
CA GLU A 366 -4.65 -29.83 -5.42
C GLU A 366 -5.57 -30.98 -4.93
N GLY A 367 -5.01 -31.96 -4.21
CA GLY A 367 -5.68 -33.19 -3.78
C GLY A 367 -6.00 -33.34 -2.29
N ASN A 368 -5.41 -32.60 -1.34
CA ASN A 368 -5.57 -32.90 0.09
C ASN A 368 -5.67 -31.65 0.99
N GLY A 369 -6.89 -31.42 1.54
CA GLY A 369 -7.14 -30.81 2.84
C GLY A 369 -6.96 -29.29 3.01
N GLN A 370 -8.05 -28.59 3.34
CA GLN A 370 -8.15 -27.11 3.52
C GLN A 370 -7.21 -26.49 4.58
N SER A 371 -6.79 -27.24 5.61
CA SER A 371 -5.98 -26.68 6.72
C SER A 371 -4.52 -26.35 6.33
N SER A 372 -3.94 -27.10 5.41
CA SER A 372 -2.55 -26.90 4.99
C SER A 372 -2.33 -25.67 4.10
N GLY A 373 -3.36 -25.19 3.42
CA GLY A 373 -3.26 -24.01 2.56
C GLY A 373 -3.15 -22.68 3.35
N VAL A 374 -3.75 -22.60 4.52
CA VAL A 374 -3.72 -21.40 5.38
C VAL A 374 -2.34 -21.18 5.98
N GLU A 375 -1.73 -22.22 6.55
CA GLU A 375 -0.36 -22.15 7.09
C GLU A 375 0.67 -21.71 6.04
N GLN A 376 0.49 -22.17 4.80
CA GLN A 376 1.37 -21.78 3.69
C GLN A 376 1.24 -20.29 3.35
N ARG A 377 0.01 -19.75 3.30
CA ARG A 377 -0.24 -18.33 3.09
C ARG A 377 0.34 -17.48 4.21
N ILE A 378 0.22 -17.93 5.46
CA ILE A 378 0.83 -17.26 6.62
C ILE A 378 2.35 -17.22 6.49
N ASN A 379 2.99 -18.35 6.17
CA ASN A 379 4.42 -18.44 5.99
C ASN A 379 4.90 -17.62 4.79
N PHE A 380 4.12 -17.58 3.71
CA PHE A 380 4.39 -16.73 2.56
C PHE A 380 4.34 -15.23 2.95
N LEU A 381 3.33 -14.83 3.70
CA LEU A 381 3.20 -13.45 4.18
C LEU A 381 4.38 -13.05 5.08
N ARG A 382 4.83 -13.94 5.97
CA ARG A 382 6.04 -13.71 6.79
C ARG A 382 7.29 -13.52 5.93
N LYS A 383 7.45 -14.31 4.85
CA LYS A 383 8.56 -14.16 3.90
C LYS A 383 8.49 -12.82 3.15
N LEU A 384 7.32 -12.35 2.76
CA LEU A 384 7.14 -11.03 2.13
C LEU A 384 7.52 -9.89 3.08
N PHE A 385 7.15 -9.98 4.36
CA PHE A 385 7.54 -8.94 5.33
C PHE A 385 9.06 -8.94 5.59
N SER A 386 9.72 -10.09 5.63
CA SER A 386 11.18 -10.13 5.74
C SER A 386 11.89 -9.59 4.49
N TRP A 387 11.33 -9.77 3.30
CA TRP A 387 11.83 -9.14 2.07
C TRP A 387 11.74 -7.60 2.13
N ARG A 388 10.65 -7.06 2.65
CA ARG A 388 10.50 -5.63 2.92
C ARG A 388 11.65 -5.08 3.78
N ASP A 389 11.96 -5.77 4.88
CA ASP A 389 13.01 -5.33 5.81
C ASP A 389 14.39 -5.33 5.14
N ASP A 390 14.66 -6.30 4.26
CA ASP A 390 15.89 -6.32 3.46
C ASP A 390 15.98 -5.14 2.48
N MET A 391 14.87 -4.75 1.85
CA MET A 391 14.83 -3.59 0.94
C MET A 391 15.15 -2.28 1.66
N VAL A 392 14.71 -2.13 2.90
CA VAL A 392 15.05 -0.96 3.73
C VAL A 392 16.54 -0.97 4.10
N GLN A 393 17.07 -2.12 4.53
CA GLN A 393 18.47 -2.25 4.89
C GLN A 393 19.43 -2.04 3.70
N SER A 394 19.01 -2.40 2.50
CA SER A 394 19.78 -2.19 1.26
C SER A 394 19.70 -0.76 0.70
N GLY A 395 18.86 0.11 1.31
CA GLY A 395 18.58 1.46 0.80
C GLY A 395 17.71 1.50 -0.45
N ALA A 396 17.12 0.36 -0.83
CA ALA A 396 16.20 0.28 -1.98
C ALA A 396 14.80 0.82 -1.67
N LEU A 397 14.48 1.02 -0.38
CA LEU A 397 13.22 1.57 0.09
C LEU A 397 13.47 2.56 1.23
N GLU A 398 12.89 3.75 1.17
CA GLU A 398 12.98 4.72 2.25
C GLU A 398 12.18 4.28 3.49
N GLU A 399 12.71 4.57 4.67
CA GLU A 399 12.10 4.19 5.95
C GLU A 399 10.76 4.90 6.19
N GLU A 400 10.61 6.14 5.71
CA GLU A 400 9.36 6.91 5.80
C GLU A 400 8.23 6.25 4.98
N PHE A 401 8.54 5.73 3.80
CA PHE A 401 7.59 4.98 2.98
C PHE A 401 7.18 3.64 3.62
N LYS A 402 8.16 2.92 4.22
CA LYS A 402 7.90 1.72 5.03
C LYS A 402 6.83 1.99 6.08
N ASN A 403 6.98 3.10 6.82
CA ASN A 403 6.07 3.46 7.91
C ASN A 403 4.66 3.76 7.38
N GLN A 404 4.53 4.44 6.24
CA GLN A 404 3.24 4.76 5.64
C GLN A 404 2.48 3.55 5.09
N VAL A 405 3.18 2.61 4.45
CA VAL A 405 2.57 1.45 3.78
C VAL A 405 2.31 0.32 4.76
N PHE A 406 3.25 0.03 5.66
CA PHE A 406 3.26 -1.22 6.42
C PHE A 406 2.99 -1.05 7.91
N GLU A 407 3.47 0.02 8.56
CA GLU A 407 3.36 0.14 10.01
C GLU A 407 1.97 0.48 10.52
N ASN A 408 1.13 1.08 9.67
CA ASN A 408 -0.24 1.46 10.04
C ASN A 408 -1.28 0.38 9.72
N ARG A 409 -0.88 -0.77 9.16
CA ARG A 409 -1.80 -1.84 8.77
C ARG A 409 -1.33 -3.19 9.28
N ILE A 410 -2.30 -4.09 9.47
CA ILE A 410 -2.09 -5.50 9.80
C ILE A 410 -2.87 -6.37 8.82
N TYR A 411 -2.34 -7.56 8.54
CA TYR A 411 -2.93 -8.53 7.65
C TYR A 411 -3.23 -9.82 8.43
N VAL A 412 -4.50 -10.12 8.61
CA VAL A 412 -4.98 -11.28 9.39
C VAL A 412 -5.77 -12.22 8.50
N PHE A 413 -5.89 -13.48 8.90
CA PHE A 413 -6.54 -14.52 8.11
C PHE A 413 -7.90 -14.92 8.68
N THR A 414 -8.86 -15.18 7.80
CA THR A 414 -10.07 -15.92 8.15
C THR A 414 -9.76 -17.41 8.33
N PRO A 415 -10.63 -18.23 8.95
CA PRO A 415 -10.45 -19.67 9.02
C PRO A 415 -10.37 -20.35 7.63
N HIS A 416 -10.93 -19.73 6.60
CA HIS A 416 -10.85 -20.19 5.21
C HIS A 416 -9.59 -19.73 4.47
N GLY A 417 -8.70 -18.98 5.15
CA GLY A 417 -7.44 -18.51 4.59
C GLY A 417 -7.56 -17.26 3.72
N GLU A 418 -8.69 -16.53 3.78
CA GLU A 418 -8.80 -15.23 3.15
C GLU A 418 -8.07 -14.18 3.97
N VAL A 419 -7.36 -13.28 3.29
CA VAL A 419 -6.60 -12.21 3.94
C VAL A 419 -7.47 -10.99 4.12
N MET A 420 -7.46 -10.46 5.34
CA MET A 420 -8.18 -9.24 5.70
C MET A 420 -7.19 -8.15 6.11
N ASP A 421 -7.26 -7.02 5.45
CA ASP A 421 -6.46 -5.82 5.74
C ASP A 421 -7.18 -4.93 6.76
N LEU A 422 -6.52 -4.63 7.88
CA LEU A 422 -7.03 -3.84 8.99
C LEU A 422 -6.00 -2.79 9.43
N PRO A 423 -6.41 -1.67 10.03
CA PRO A 423 -5.48 -0.74 10.65
C PRO A 423 -4.80 -1.36 11.88
N LYS A 424 -3.57 -0.96 12.14
CA LYS A 424 -2.84 -1.36 13.36
C LYS A 424 -3.62 -0.98 14.61
N GLY A 425 -3.70 -1.89 15.55
CA GLY A 425 -4.50 -1.74 16.77
C GLY A 425 -5.95 -2.19 16.64
N ALA A 426 -6.36 -2.69 15.46
CA ALA A 426 -7.67 -3.30 15.27
C ALA A 426 -7.87 -4.51 16.20
N THR A 427 -9.13 -4.76 16.55
CA THR A 427 -9.55 -5.80 17.48
C THR A 427 -10.29 -6.93 16.74
N PRO A 428 -10.52 -8.09 17.38
CA PRO A 428 -11.36 -9.14 16.82
C PRO A 428 -12.77 -8.67 16.45
N LEU A 429 -13.29 -7.67 17.15
CA LEU A 429 -14.57 -7.08 16.84
C LEU A 429 -14.52 -6.24 15.55
N ASP A 430 -13.46 -5.46 15.35
CA ASP A 430 -13.21 -4.75 14.09
C ASP A 430 -13.12 -5.72 12.92
N PHE A 431 -12.40 -6.84 13.11
CA PHE A 431 -12.31 -7.90 12.12
C PHE A 431 -13.69 -8.48 11.78
N ALA A 432 -14.53 -8.77 12.79
CA ALA A 432 -15.88 -9.29 12.57
C ALA A 432 -16.73 -8.36 11.69
N TYR A 433 -16.66 -7.03 11.92
CA TYR A 433 -17.35 -6.02 11.11
C TYR A 433 -16.71 -5.81 9.73
N GLN A 434 -15.43 -6.11 9.59
CA GLN A 434 -14.75 -6.06 8.30
C GLN A 434 -15.20 -7.21 7.39
N VAL A 435 -15.34 -8.42 7.95
CA VAL A 435 -15.84 -9.60 7.22
C VAL A 435 -17.29 -9.38 6.77
N HIS A 436 -18.19 -9.14 7.71
CA HIS A 436 -19.59 -8.85 7.39
C HIS A 436 -20.31 -8.18 8.57
N THR A 437 -21.18 -7.21 8.28
CA THR A 437 -21.93 -6.47 9.30
C THR A 437 -22.71 -7.39 10.26
N MET A 438 -23.35 -8.45 9.74
CA MET A 438 -24.11 -9.39 10.58
C MET A 438 -23.23 -10.29 11.44
N ILE A 439 -22.01 -10.61 10.99
CA ILE A 439 -21.03 -11.34 11.82
C ILE A 439 -20.63 -10.46 13.01
N GLY A 440 -20.35 -9.16 12.76
CA GLY A 440 -20.08 -8.19 13.81
C GLY A 440 -21.23 -8.06 14.80
N HIS A 441 -22.48 -7.92 14.33
CA HIS A 441 -23.66 -7.79 15.20
C HIS A 441 -23.94 -9.05 16.03
N ARG A 442 -23.56 -10.23 15.54
CA ARG A 442 -23.76 -11.53 16.21
C ARG A 442 -22.55 -12.00 16.99
N CYS A 443 -21.46 -11.23 17.03
CA CYS A 443 -20.22 -11.62 17.69
C CYS A 443 -20.43 -11.79 19.21
N ILE A 444 -20.11 -12.98 19.72
CA ILE A 444 -20.12 -13.32 21.16
C ILE A 444 -18.75 -13.72 21.68
N GLY A 445 -17.75 -13.84 20.82
CA GLY A 445 -16.37 -14.17 21.16
C GLY A 445 -15.50 -14.29 19.92
N ALA A 446 -14.20 -14.44 20.14
CA ALA A 446 -13.25 -14.66 19.08
C ALA A 446 -12.13 -15.61 19.54
N LYS A 447 -11.56 -16.34 18.56
CA LYS A 447 -10.34 -17.11 18.75
C LYS A 447 -9.27 -16.55 17.82
N VAL A 448 -8.06 -16.47 18.31
CA VAL A 448 -6.86 -16.14 17.52
C VAL A 448 -5.91 -17.33 17.63
N ASP A 449 -5.50 -17.86 16.48
CA ASP A 449 -4.68 -19.08 16.37
C ASP A 449 -5.21 -20.24 17.27
N GLY A 450 -6.54 -20.42 17.24
CA GLY A 450 -7.25 -21.45 18.01
C GLY A 450 -7.49 -21.13 19.49
N ARG A 451 -6.95 -20.04 20.06
CA ARG A 451 -7.10 -19.62 21.45
C ARG A 451 -8.15 -18.54 21.61
N ILE A 452 -9.03 -18.67 22.61
CA ILE A 452 -10.02 -17.63 22.93
C ILE A 452 -9.30 -16.38 23.43
N VAL A 453 -9.66 -15.22 22.86
CA VAL A 453 -9.11 -13.92 23.23
C VAL A 453 -10.20 -12.93 23.63
N PRO A 454 -9.91 -11.93 24.48
CA PRO A 454 -10.85 -10.87 24.80
C PRO A 454 -11.08 -9.94 23.58
N TYR A 455 -12.22 -9.24 23.54
CA TYR A 455 -12.55 -8.28 22.48
C TYR A 455 -11.55 -7.13 22.33
N THR A 456 -10.82 -6.82 23.40
CA THR A 456 -9.81 -5.75 23.44
C THR A 456 -8.43 -6.21 22.96
N TYR A 457 -8.29 -7.47 22.59
CA TYR A 457 -7.05 -8.01 22.03
C TYR A 457 -6.65 -7.23 20.79
N LYS A 458 -5.37 -6.88 20.68
CA LYS A 458 -4.84 -6.18 19.50
C LYS A 458 -4.29 -7.22 18.53
N LEU A 459 -4.92 -7.30 17.37
CA LEU A 459 -4.53 -8.25 16.32
C LEU A 459 -3.16 -7.90 15.74
N ASN A 460 -2.41 -8.93 15.39
CA ASN A 460 -1.09 -8.83 14.77
C ASN A 460 -1.12 -9.46 13.37
N THR A 461 -0.19 -9.04 12.51
CA THR A 461 -0.05 -9.60 11.18
C THR A 461 0.30 -11.08 11.23
N GLY A 462 -0.40 -11.89 10.41
CA GLY A 462 -0.18 -13.33 10.31
C GLY A 462 -1.04 -14.18 11.24
N GLU A 463 -1.88 -13.57 12.09
CA GLU A 463 -2.80 -14.30 12.97
C GLU A 463 -4.04 -14.77 12.22
N GLN A 464 -4.54 -15.95 12.57
CA GLN A 464 -5.81 -16.48 12.08
C GLN A 464 -6.92 -16.16 13.10
N VAL A 465 -7.99 -15.49 12.62
CA VAL A 465 -9.08 -15.02 13.48
C VAL A 465 -10.37 -15.74 13.16
N GLU A 466 -10.93 -16.44 14.13
CA GLU A 466 -12.23 -17.10 14.08
C GLU A 466 -13.23 -16.34 14.96
N ILE A 467 -14.37 -15.93 14.39
CA ILE A 467 -15.42 -15.22 15.15
C ILE A 467 -16.49 -16.21 15.58
N ILE A 468 -16.78 -16.23 16.89
CA ILE A 468 -17.86 -17.00 17.47
C ILE A 468 -19.13 -16.14 17.42
N THR A 469 -20.19 -16.65 16.80
CA THR A 469 -21.41 -15.87 16.59
C THR A 469 -22.63 -16.49 17.26
N SER A 470 -23.56 -15.65 17.73
CA SER A 470 -24.88 -16.04 18.20
C SER A 470 -25.88 -16.16 17.03
N LYS A 471 -27.04 -16.78 17.29
CA LYS A 471 -28.13 -16.84 16.30
C LYS A 471 -28.79 -15.49 16.05
N THR A 472 -28.87 -14.62 17.06
CA THR A 472 -29.51 -13.31 17.02
C THR A 472 -28.49 -12.18 17.15
N PRO A 473 -28.67 -11.04 16.46
CA PRO A 473 -27.83 -9.84 16.63
C PRO A 473 -28.00 -9.28 18.07
N ASN A 474 -26.90 -9.06 18.75
CA ASN A 474 -26.91 -8.47 20.10
C ASN A 474 -25.65 -7.63 20.36
N PRO A 475 -25.39 -6.55 19.62
CA PRO A 475 -24.28 -5.67 19.89
C PRO A 475 -24.49 -4.91 21.21
N SER A 476 -23.39 -4.65 21.92
CA SER A 476 -23.42 -3.88 23.18
C SER A 476 -23.16 -2.39 22.92
N ARG A 477 -23.85 -1.49 23.62
CA ARG A 477 -23.57 -0.02 23.62
C ARG A 477 -22.19 0.28 24.19
N ASP A 478 -21.66 -0.57 25.07
CA ASP A 478 -20.32 -0.43 25.63
C ASP A 478 -19.21 -0.52 24.57
N TRP A 479 -19.48 -1.15 23.41
CA TRP A 479 -18.54 -1.21 22.30
C TRP A 479 -18.23 0.18 21.69
N LEU A 480 -19.12 1.15 21.88
CA LEU A 480 -18.95 2.52 21.40
C LEU A 480 -18.12 3.39 22.35
N LYS A 481 -17.85 2.93 23.58
CA LYS A 481 -17.03 3.67 24.54
C LYS A 481 -15.55 3.51 24.17
N SER A 482 -14.92 4.57 23.66
CA SER A 482 -13.52 4.58 23.22
C SER A 482 -12.54 4.17 24.34
N GLU A 483 -12.86 4.51 25.59
CA GLU A 483 -12.05 4.20 26.77
C GLU A 483 -11.91 2.69 27.02
N ARG A 484 -12.88 1.88 26.59
CA ARG A 484 -12.87 0.43 26.74
C ARG A 484 -12.10 -0.30 25.64
N GLY A 485 -11.79 0.35 24.51
CA GLY A 485 -10.96 -0.16 23.43
C GLY A 485 -11.50 -1.37 22.68
N PHE A 486 -12.84 -1.57 22.66
CA PHE A 486 -13.49 -2.67 21.94
C PHE A 486 -13.44 -2.52 20.41
N LEU A 487 -13.60 -1.29 19.92
CA LEU A 487 -13.58 -0.94 18.51
C LEU A 487 -12.51 0.12 18.25
N HIS A 488 -11.80 -0.06 17.16
CA HIS A 488 -10.75 0.87 16.72
C HIS A 488 -11.09 1.49 15.35
N THR A 489 -11.82 0.76 14.49
CA THR A 489 -12.11 1.20 13.13
C THR A 489 -13.39 2.04 13.06
N LYS A 490 -13.33 3.16 12.32
CA LYS A 490 -14.51 4.01 12.05
C LYS A 490 -15.65 3.23 11.38
N LYS A 491 -15.31 2.25 10.52
CA LYS A 491 -16.29 1.38 9.85
C LYS A 491 -17.11 0.58 10.86
N ALA A 492 -16.46 -0.09 11.82
CA ALA A 492 -17.15 -0.87 12.83
C ALA A 492 -17.97 0.03 13.76
N ILE A 493 -17.41 1.14 14.24
CA ILE A 493 -18.12 2.13 15.06
C ILE A 493 -19.39 2.61 14.36
N ASN A 494 -19.31 3.03 13.10
CA ASN A 494 -20.47 3.50 12.33
C ASN A 494 -21.54 2.40 12.16
N LYS A 495 -21.14 1.13 11.98
CA LYS A 495 -22.08 0.01 11.87
C LYS A 495 -22.82 -0.25 13.18
N VAL A 496 -22.13 -0.20 14.32
CA VAL A 496 -22.76 -0.33 15.65
C VAL A 496 -23.69 0.84 15.94
N GLN A 497 -23.26 2.08 15.66
CA GLN A 497 -24.13 3.26 15.80
C GLN A 497 -25.39 3.16 14.93
N SER A 498 -25.23 2.75 13.67
CA SER A 498 -26.36 2.55 12.75
C SER A 498 -27.35 1.47 13.26
N TYR A 499 -26.85 0.41 13.91
CA TYR A 499 -27.69 -0.60 14.53
C TYR A 499 -28.56 0.01 15.65
N PHE A 500 -27.95 0.75 16.59
CA PHE A 500 -28.68 1.35 17.69
C PHE A 500 -29.62 2.46 17.25
N ARG A 501 -29.28 3.24 16.21
CA ARG A 501 -30.22 4.19 15.62
C ARG A 501 -31.49 3.52 15.10
N LYS A 502 -31.37 2.33 14.51
CA LYS A 502 -32.55 1.57 14.06
C LYS A 502 -33.36 1.00 15.22
N VAL A 503 -32.67 0.48 16.25
CA VAL A 503 -33.36 -0.07 17.44
C VAL A 503 -34.06 1.01 18.25
N ASP A 504 -33.47 2.19 18.35
CA ASP A 504 -34.02 3.31 19.10
C ASP A 504 -34.84 4.27 18.22
N PHE A 505 -35.20 3.89 17.00
CA PHE A 505 -35.83 4.77 16.04
C PHE A 505 -37.09 5.45 16.58
N ASP A 506 -37.98 4.68 17.17
CA ASP A 506 -39.26 5.22 17.71
C ASP A 506 -39.01 6.15 18.90
N LYS A 507 -38.10 5.80 19.81
CA LYS A 507 -37.71 6.66 20.93
C LYS A 507 -37.05 7.95 20.48
N ASN A 508 -36.15 7.86 19.50
CA ASN A 508 -35.48 9.03 18.93
C ASN A 508 -36.47 9.92 18.17
N LYS A 509 -37.42 9.33 17.43
CA LYS A 509 -38.50 10.05 16.77
C LYS A 509 -39.34 10.86 17.75
N GLU A 510 -39.83 10.21 18.84
CA GLU A 510 -40.62 10.89 19.87
C GLU A 510 -39.83 12.01 20.56
N ALA A 511 -38.55 11.75 20.91
CA ALA A 511 -37.66 12.73 21.50
C ALA A 511 -37.44 13.93 20.54
N GLY A 512 -37.25 13.66 19.23
CA GLY A 512 -37.06 14.67 18.21
C GLY A 512 -38.29 15.56 18.03
N ILE A 513 -39.48 14.98 18.00
CA ILE A 513 -40.75 15.72 17.95
C ILE A 513 -40.88 16.65 19.17
N LEU A 514 -40.63 16.12 20.38
CA LEU A 514 -40.68 16.89 21.61
C LEU A 514 -39.66 18.06 21.63
N LEU A 515 -38.44 17.83 21.11
CA LEU A 515 -37.44 18.88 21.00
C LEU A 515 -37.86 19.99 20.04
N VAL A 516 -38.39 19.61 18.87
CA VAL A 516 -38.86 20.58 17.86
C VAL A 516 -40.05 21.37 18.38
N ASP A 517 -41.02 20.71 19.02
CA ASP A 517 -42.19 21.37 19.63
C ASP A 517 -41.77 22.38 20.70
N LYS A 518 -40.93 21.93 21.68
CA LYS A 518 -40.44 22.78 22.76
C LYS A 518 -39.68 24.02 22.24
N GLU A 519 -38.87 23.85 21.21
CA GLU A 519 -38.13 24.97 20.61
C GLU A 519 -38.99 25.88 19.75
N SER A 520 -40.01 25.32 19.08
CA SER A 520 -41.04 26.10 18.36
C SER A 520 -41.88 26.96 19.30
N ASP A 521 -42.27 26.37 20.43
CA ASP A 521 -43.01 27.13 21.49
C ASP A 521 -42.14 28.26 22.09
N ARG A 522 -40.85 27.97 22.35
CA ARG A 522 -39.88 28.97 22.84
C ARG A 522 -39.71 30.17 21.89
N LEU A 523 -39.77 29.87 20.58
CA LEU A 523 -39.66 30.90 19.53
C LEU A 523 -40.99 31.49 19.12
N SER A 524 -42.11 31.11 19.79
CA SER A 524 -43.48 31.55 19.52
C SER A 524 -43.89 31.37 18.03
N LEU A 525 -43.50 30.23 17.42
CA LEU A 525 -43.83 29.92 16.04
C LEU A 525 -45.31 29.47 15.94
N PRO A 526 -46.13 30.06 15.06
CA PRO A 526 -47.59 29.76 14.99
C PRO A 526 -47.93 28.54 14.20
N TYR A 527 -47.08 27.48 14.23
CA TYR A 527 -47.29 26.26 13.47
C TYR A 527 -47.73 25.09 14.36
N SER A 528 -48.78 24.39 13.97
CA SER A 528 -49.14 23.12 14.60
C SER A 528 -48.21 21.99 14.16
N LYS A 529 -48.19 20.87 14.92
CA LYS A 529 -47.34 19.66 14.62
C LYS A 529 -47.53 19.15 13.19
N ASP A 530 -48.77 19.14 12.71
CA ASP A 530 -49.10 18.67 11.34
C ASP A 530 -48.56 19.65 10.28
N GLN A 531 -48.64 20.94 10.57
CA GLN A 531 -48.06 21.98 9.71
C GLN A 531 -46.55 21.92 9.66
N ILE A 532 -45.88 21.73 10.82
CA ILE A 532 -44.43 21.51 10.88
C ILE A 532 -44.02 20.29 10.04
N SER A 533 -44.72 19.16 10.21
CA SER A 533 -44.46 17.94 9.42
C SER A 533 -44.66 18.15 7.92
N SER A 534 -45.71 18.91 7.51
CA SER A 534 -45.96 19.24 6.12
C SER A 534 -44.85 20.14 5.52
N LEU A 535 -44.44 21.18 6.27
CA LEU A 535 -43.37 22.09 5.86
C LEU A 535 -42.01 21.40 5.72
N LEU A 536 -41.70 20.49 6.64
CA LEU A 536 -40.44 19.74 6.63
C LEU A 536 -40.41 18.71 5.49
N LYS A 537 -41.60 18.17 5.09
CA LYS A 537 -41.73 17.25 3.96
C LYS A 537 -41.22 17.86 2.65
N GLU A 538 -41.48 19.14 2.41
CA GLU A 538 -40.97 19.87 1.24
C GLU A 538 -39.46 20.08 1.24
N LYS A 539 -38.81 19.97 2.42
CA LYS A 539 -37.39 20.25 2.62
C LYS A 539 -36.52 19.01 2.87
N LEU A 540 -37.09 17.79 2.83
CA LEU A 540 -36.40 16.53 3.09
C LEU A 540 -35.15 16.31 2.22
N SER A 541 -35.24 16.73 0.94
CA SER A 541 -34.12 16.63 0.00
C SER A 541 -32.85 17.39 0.46
N ARG A 542 -33.02 18.50 1.23
CA ARG A 542 -31.94 19.30 1.78
C ARG A 542 -31.14 18.53 2.84
N PHE A 543 -31.81 17.59 3.52
CA PHE A 543 -31.23 16.78 4.59
C PHE A 543 -30.88 15.35 4.16
N ASN A 544 -31.21 14.99 2.92
CA ASN A 544 -30.99 13.66 2.37
C ASN A 544 -31.74 12.54 3.12
N PHE A 545 -32.94 12.85 3.64
CA PHE A 545 -33.88 11.88 4.23
C PHE A 545 -35.05 11.56 3.31
N LYS A 546 -35.63 10.36 3.50
CA LYS A 546 -36.77 9.89 2.72
C LYS A 546 -38.11 10.26 3.38
N THR A 547 -38.17 10.30 4.71
CA THR A 547 -39.38 10.57 5.47
C THR A 547 -39.14 11.64 6.53
N VAL A 548 -40.20 12.31 6.98
CA VAL A 548 -40.16 13.28 8.07
C VAL A 548 -39.84 12.60 9.40
N ASP A 549 -40.25 11.35 9.55
CA ASP A 549 -39.98 10.52 10.70
C ASP A 549 -38.45 10.25 10.87
N ASP A 550 -37.73 10.00 9.73
CA ASP A 550 -36.30 9.89 9.72
C ASP A 550 -35.62 11.18 10.18
N LEU A 551 -36.15 12.34 9.77
CA LEU A 551 -35.63 13.65 10.16
C LEU A 551 -35.84 13.87 11.66
N PHE A 552 -37.04 13.61 12.21
CA PHE A 552 -37.28 13.70 13.65
C PHE A 552 -36.43 12.74 14.46
N ALA A 553 -36.27 11.51 13.99
CA ALA A 553 -35.37 10.54 14.63
C ALA A 553 -33.90 11.04 14.64
N ALA A 554 -33.44 11.69 13.58
CA ALA A 554 -32.11 12.28 13.51
C ALA A 554 -31.94 13.49 14.46
N VAL A 555 -33.00 14.30 14.64
CA VAL A 555 -33.00 15.39 15.63
C VAL A 555 -32.96 14.83 17.04
N GLY A 556 -33.76 13.82 17.35
CA GLY A 556 -33.79 13.19 18.67
C GLY A 556 -32.53 12.42 19.02
N ALA A 557 -31.83 11.89 17.99
CA ALA A 557 -30.50 11.29 18.14
C ALA A 557 -29.36 12.32 18.32
N GLY A 558 -29.64 13.61 18.06
CA GLY A 558 -28.64 14.69 18.11
C GLY A 558 -27.77 14.81 16.85
N ASP A 559 -28.10 14.10 15.77
CA ASP A 559 -27.38 14.17 14.49
C ASP A 559 -27.64 15.49 13.75
N ILE A 560 -28.84 16.06 13.96
CA ILE A 560 -29.25 17.37 13.43
C ILE A 560 -29.66 18.26 14.59
N SER A 561 -29.09 19.46 14.62
CA SER A 561 -29.47 20.46 15.62
C SER A 561 -30.93 20.95 15.39
N VAL A 562 -31.71 21.01 16.47
CA VAL A 562 -33.08 21.51 16.44
C VAL A 562 -33.15 22.95 15.89
N ASN A 563 -32.11 23.76 16.13
CA ASN A 563 -32.00 25.13 15.65
C ASN A 563 -32.03 25.25 14.11
N ILE A 564 -31.55 24.22 13.39
CA ILE A 564 -31.61 24.20 11.92
C ILE A 564 -33.07 24.03 11.46
N ILE A 565 -33.82 23.22 12.17
CA ILE A 565 -35.24 22.99 11.88
C ILE A 565 -36.04 24.25 12.13
N THR A 566 -35.84 24.86 13.31
CA THR A 566 -36.58 26.08 13.68
C THR A 566 -36.23 27.29 12.81
N SER A 567 -34.97 27.42 12.34
CA SER A 567 -34.62 28.46 11.36
C SER A 567 -35.32 28.32 10.01
N ILE A 568 -35.62 27.09 9.57
CA ILE A 568 -36.41 26.84 8.36
C ILE A 568 -37.83 27.27 8.57
N LEU A 569 -38.42 27.00 9.74
CA LEU A 569 -39.76 27.42 10.09
C LEU A 569 -39.88 28.94 10.17
N GLN A 570 -38.86 29.63 10.78
CA GLN A 570 -38.79 31.07 10.82
C GLN A 570 -38.62 31.69 9.43
N GLU A 571 -37.81 31.13 8.56
CA GLU A 571 -37.67 31.62 7.18
C GLU A 571 -39.00 31.56 6.42
N LYS A 572 -39.81 30.55 6.67
CA LYS A 572 -41.16 30.43 6.06
C LYS A 572 -42.11 31.49 6.62
N LEU A 573 -42.14 31.68 7.94
CA LEU A 573 -42.95 32.69 8.61
C LEU A 573 -42.64 34.08 8.10
N ASN A 574 -41.34 34.43 7.96
CA ASN A 574 -40.90 35.70 7.41
C ASN A 574 -41.33 35.91 5.96
N LYS A 575 -41.41 34.83 5.14
CA LYS A 575 -41.93 34.92 3.77
C LYS A 575 -43.44 35.08 3.73
N GLU A 576 -44.17 34.47 4.64
CA GLU A 576 -45.64 34.61 4.75
C GLU A 576 -46.03 35.98 5.23
N ASN A 577 -45.28 36.53 6.19
CA ASN A 577 -45.48 37.92 6.69
C ASN A 577 -45.05 38.99 5.68
N SER A 578 -44.10 38.70 4.79
CA SER A 578 -43.70 39.60 3.70
C SER A 578 -44.69 39.65 2.55
N GLY A 579 -45.63 38.70 2.48
CA GLY A 579 -46.71 38.65 1.49
C GLY A 579 -47.90 39.56 1.80
N ASN A 580 -47.98 40.14 3.01
CA ASN A 580 -49.11 40.97 3.46
C ASN A 580 -48.79 42.48 3.57
N ILE A 581 -47.66 42.93 3.05
CA ILE A 581 -47.34 44.36 2.98
C ILE A 581 -47.92 44.92 1.68
N SER A 582 -48.86 45.83 1.81
CA SER A 582 -49.57 46.47 0.67
C SER A 582 -48.60 47.20 -0.23
N SER A 583 -48.90 47.21 -1.53
CA SER A 583 -48.10 47.79 -2.62
C SER A 583 -47.75 49.28 -2.45
N ASP A 584 -48.36 50.01 -1.51
CA ASP A 584 -48.16 51.46 -1.31
C ASP A 584 -46.98 51.80 -0.38
N GLU A 585 -46.57 50.90 0.49
CA GLU A 585 -45.36 51.10 1.33
C GLU A 585 -44.08 50.72 0.61
N LEU A 586 -44.14 49.91 -0.46
CA LEU A 586 -42.97 49.53 -1.27
C LEU A 586 -42.51 50.65 -2.22
N ILE A 587 -43.41 51.56 -2.61
CA ILE A 587 -43.09 52.64 -3.55
C ILE A 587 -42.25 53.76 -2.88
N GLY A 588 -42.42 53.97 -1.58
CA GLY A 588 -41.64 54.98 -0.83
C GLY A 588 -40.14 54.67 -0.63
N SER A 589 -39.76 53.38 -0.69
CA SER A 589 -38.38 52.96 -0.47
C SER A 589 -37.57 52.73 -1.75
N ILE A 590 -38.20 52.80 -2.94
CA ILE A 590 -37.56 52.52 -4.24
C ILE A 590 -37.02 53.80 -4.91
N VAL A 591 -37.48 54.98 -4.51
CA VAL A 591 -37.13 56.27 -5.19
C VAL A 591 -35.72 56.76 -4.95
N ASN A 592 -34.95 56.17 -4.02
CA ASN A 592 -33.61 56.62 -3.66
C ASN A 592 -32.47 55.60 -3.95
N ARG A 593 -32.59 54.74 -4.95
CA ARG A 593 -31.46 53.90 -5.38
C ARG A 593 -31.03 54.19 -6.81
N LYS A 594 -29.78 54.61 -6.96
CA LYS A 594 -29.08 54.77 -8.25
C LYS A 594 -29.02 53.41 -9.02
N PRO A 595 -29.01 53.42 -10.36
CA PRO A 595 -29.17 52.22 -11.17
C PRO A 595 -28.00 51.29 -11.07
N ALA A 596 -28.30 50.04 -10.78
CA ALA A 596 -27.31 48.92 -10.77
C ALA A 596 -27.11 48.42 -12.20
N SER A 597 -25.92 48.50 -12.69
CA SER A 597 -25.44 47.80 -13.88
C SER A 597 -25.09 46.37 -13.54
N GLN A 598 -25.72 45.44 -14.29
CA GLN A 598 -25.30 44.08 -14.53
C GLN A 598 -25.37 43.04 -13.38
N LEU A 599 -26.36 42.19 -13.46
CA LEU A 599 -26.51 40.92 -12.77
C LEU A 599 -25.36 39.94 -13.18
N ILE A 600 -24.44 39.71 -12.28
CA ILE A 600 -23.56 38.54 -12.32
C ILE A 600 -24.09 37.50 -11.35
N LYS A 601 -24.29 36.28 -11.85
CA LYS A 601 -24.77 35.10 -11.11
C LYS A 601 -23.84 34.81 -9.91
N LYS A 602 -24.40 34.83 -8.69
CA LYS A 602 -23.69 34.44 -7.47
C LYS A 602 -23.41 32.93 -7.48
N THR A 603 -22.17 32.56 -7.73
CA THR A 603 -21.61 31.28 -7.30
C THR A 603 -21.21 31.41 -5.81
N LYS A 604 -21.43 30.36 -5.03
CA LYS A 604 -21.14 30.28 -3.59
C LYS A 604 -19.69 30.60 -3.30
N GLN A 605 -19.37 31.76 -2.74
CA GLN A 605 -18.08 32.03 -2.12
C GLN A 605 -18.17 31.81 -0.61
N SER A 606 -17.31 30.93 -0.09
CA SER A 606 -17.24 30.57 1.32
C SER A 606 -16.25 31.35 2.15
N SER A 607 -15.53 32.36 1.58
CA SER A 607 -14.61 33.21 2.31
C SER A 607 -14.94 34.67 1.99
N GLY A 608 -15.35 35.44 2.96
CA GLY A 608 -15.66 36.87 2.80
C GLY A 608 -14.41 37.75 2.56
N ILE A 609 -13.54 37.36 1.69
CA ILE A 609 -12.30 38.06 1.29
C ILE A 609 -12.46 38.52 -0.15
N VAL A 610 -12.19 39.79 -0.39
CA VAL A 610 -12.21 40.42 -1.71
C VAL A 610 -10.77 40.61 -2.18
N VAL A 611 -10.45 40.12 -3.37
CA VAL A 611 -9.13 40.28 -4.01
C VAL A 611 -9.32 41.14 -5.26
N GLU A 612 -8.58 42.25 -5.33
CA GLU A 612 -8.68 43.16 -6.46
C GLU A 612 -8.03 42.55 -7.74
N GLY A 613 -8.74 42.66 -8.85
CA GLY A 613 -8.20 42.33 -10.18
C GLY A 613 -8.24 40.86 -10.59
N VAL A 614 -8.76 39.92 -9.76
CA VAL A 614 -8.76 38.48 -10.10
C VAL A 614 -10.16 37.89 -9.91
N GLY A 615 -10.88 37.70 -11.03
CA GLY A 615 -12.17 37.04 -11.03
C GLY A 615 -12.03 35.51 -10.77
N ASP A 616 -12.95 34.92 -10.01
CA ASP A 616 -13.22 33.46 -9.85
C ASP A 616 -12.09 32.53 -9.36
N LEU A 617 -10.97 33.00 -8.84
CA LEU A 617 -9.99 32.14 -8.20
C LEU A 617 -10.38 31.82 -6.74
N LEU A 618 -10.31 30.54 -6.36
CA LEU A 618 -10.56 30.08 -5.00
C LEU A 618 -9.56 30.74 -4.02
N THR A 619 -10.08 31.44 -3.02
CA THR A 619 -9.27 32.01 -1.95
C THR A 619 -9.27 31.11 -0.72
N HIS A 620 -8.14 30.91 -0.08
CA HIS A 620 -8.02 30.16 1.17
C HIS A 620 -7.13 30.88 2.18
N ILE A 621 -7.48 30.79 3.46
CA ILE A 621 -6.70 31.38 4.57
C ILE A 621 -5.43 30.56 4.80
N ALA A 622 -4.28 31.21 4.85
CA ALA A 622 -2.98 30.59 5.09
C ALA A 622 -2.88 30.01 6.50
N LYS A 623 -2.53 28.75 6.62
CA LYS A 623 -2.36 28.09 7.92
C LYS A 623 -1.19 28.56 8.75
N CYS A 624 -0.20 29.23 8.13
CA CYS A 624 1.03 29.67 8.81
C CYS A 624 0.86 30.94 9.66
N CYS A 625 -0.17 31.76 9.40
CA CYS A 625 -0.40 33.05 10.10
C CYS A 625 -1.86 33.27 10.46
N GLN A 626 -2.77 32.43 9.98
CA GLN A 626 -4.20 32.38 10.32
C GLN A 626 -4.81 33.80 10.44
N PRO A 627 -4.88 34.59 9.33
CA PRO A 627 -5.44 35.94 9.39
C PRO A 627 -6.91 35.93 9.81
N ILE A 628 -7.29 36.88 10.62
CA ILE A 628 -8.66 37.12 11.11
C ILE A 628 -9.17 38.46 10.68
N PRO A 629 -10.49 38.73 10.61
CA PRO A 629 -11.04 40.01 10.25
C PRO A 629 -10.50 41.12 11.14
N GLY A 630 -9.94 42.19 10.50
CA GLY A 630 -9.26 43.28 11.16
C GLY A 630 -7.72 43.23 10.99
N ASP A 631 -7.14 42.09 10.64
CA ASP A 631 -5.73 42.03 10.23
C ASP A 631 -5.54 42.68 8.84
N LYS A 632 -4.39 43.30 8.60
CA LYS A 632 -3.97 43.63 7.23
C LYS A 632 -3.57 42.38 6.49
N ILE A 633 -4.21 42.09 5.36
CA ILE A 633 -4.02 40.86 4.60
C ILE A 633 -3.45 41.12 3.21
N VAL A 634 -2.73 40.14 2.69
CA VAL A 634 -2.13 40.11 1.36
C VAL A 634 -2.38 38.75 0.75
N GLY A 635 -2.79 38.71 -0.49
CA GLY A 635 -2.97 37.48 -1.28
C GLY A 635 -1.67 37.06 -1.99
N PHE A 636 -1.42 35.77 -2.05
CA PHE A 636 -0.33 35.19 -2.83
C PHE A 636 -0.86 34.13 -3.75
N VAL A 637 -0.63 34.25 -5.07
CA VAL A 637 -1.10 33.31 -6.08
C VAL A 637 -0.25 32.04 -6.03
N THR A 638 -0.90 30.90 -5.71
CA THR A 638 -0.25 29.60 -5.62
C THR A 638 -0.45 28.79 -6.90
N GLN A 639 0.50 27.91 -7.25
CA GLN A 639 0.34 27.02 -8.40
C GLN A 639 -0.71 25.92 -8.08
N GLY A 640 -1.84 25.96 -8.79
CA GLY A 640 -2.88 24.92 -8.75
C GLY A 640 -3.87 24.97 -7.57
N ARG A 641 -3.71 25.87 -6.56
CA ARG A 641 -4.60 25.94 -5.39
C ARG A 641 -5.31 27.29 -5.18
N GLY A 642 -5.23 28.21 -6.15
CA GLY A 642 -5.82 29.53 -6.04
C GLY A 642 -4.95 30.50 -5.23
N ILE A 643 -5.59 31.45 -4.52
CA ILE A 643 -4.91 32.53 -3.78
C ILE A 643 -4.86 32.17 -2.30
N SER A 644 -3.65 32.13 -1.73
CA SER A 644 -3.42 31.97 -0.30
C SER A 644 -3.38 33.34 0.34
N VAL A 645 -4.26 33.63 1.31
CA VAL A 645 -4.36 34.89 1.99
C VAL A 645 -3.58 34.85 3.30
N HIS A 646 -2.60 35.71 3.43
CA HIS A 646 -1.70 35.82 4.57
C HIS A 646 -1.87 37.17 5.29
N ARG A 647 -1.44 37.23 6.53
CA ARG A 647 -1.20 38.54 7.21
C ARG A 647 -0.03 39.24 6.54
N ALA A 648 -0.10 40.55 6.44
CA ALA A 648 0.97 41.37 5.83
C ALA A 648 2.34 41.27 6.55
N ASP A 649 2.34 40.95 7.85
CA ASP A 649 3.55 40.79 8.67
C ASP A 649 4.11 39.35 8.69
N CYS A 650 3.48 38.42 7.98
CA CYS A 650 3.87 37.00 7.98
C CYS A 650 5.29 36.75 7.42
N GLU A 651 6.17 36.15 8.23
CA GLU A 651 7.56 35.88 7.84
C GLU A 651 7.69 34.95 6.63
N LYS A 652 6.77 33.98 6.50
CA LYS A 652 6.73 33.08 5.32
C LYS A 652 6.30 33.84 4.08
N LEU A 653 5.34 34.74 4.20
CA LEU A 653 4.94 35.60 3.08
C LEU A 653 6.11 36.47 2.62
N LYS A 654 6.84 37.13 3.54
CA LYS A 654 8.00 37.98 3.20
C LYS A 654 9.02 37.23 2.36
N LYS A 655 9.39 36.01 2.74
CA LYS A 655 10.30 35.14 1.97
C LYS A 655 9.74 34.76 0.59
N MET A 656 8.42 34.54 0.50
CA MET A 656 7.77 34.20 -0.78
C MET A 656 7.69 35.40 -1.72
N VAL A 657 7.48 36.60 -1.16
CA VAL A 657 7.45 37.87 -1.90
C VAL A 657 8.84 38.22 -2.44
N GLU A 658 9.91 38.00 -1.68
CA GLU A 658 11.29 38.15 -2.13
C GLU A 658 11.64 37.26 -3.34
N LEU A 659 11.11 36.03 -3.36
CA LEU A 659 11.38 35.07 -4.43
C LEU A 659 10.47 35.26 -5.65
N PHE A 660 9.22 35.70 -5.47
CA PHE A 660 8.20 35.79 -6.53
C PHE A 660 7.31 37.03 -6.33
N PRO A 661 7.84 38.24 -6.51
CA PRO A 661 7.08 39.48 -6.27
C PRO A 661 5.87 39.65 -7.19
N GLU A 662 5.91 39.04 -8.39
CA GLU A 662 4.84 39.08 -9.39
C GLU A 662 3.58 38.29 -8.99
N ARG A 663 3.63 37.47 -7.94
CA ARG A 663 2.50 36.66 -7.45
C ARG A 663 1.74 37.29 -6.30
N VAL A 664 2.10 38.49 -5.90
CA VAL A 664 1.44 39.20 -4.83
C VAL A 664 0.21 39.93 -5.38
N VAL A 665 -0.90 39.81 -4.68
CA VAL A 665 -2.16 40.47 -5.04
C VAL A 665 -2.74 41.15 -3.79
N ASP A 666 -3.34 42.33 -3.93
CA ASP A 666 -3.98 43.01 -2.85
C ASP A 666 -5.28 42.30 -2.43
N ALA A 667 -5.42 42.11 -1.13
CA ALA A 667 -6.58 41.44 -0.55
C ALA A 667 -7.16 42.25 0.59
N THR A 668 -8.47 42.33 0.65
CA THR A 668 -9.20 43.03 1.69
C THR A 668 -10.33 42.19 2.26
N TRP A 669 -10.69 42.46 3.53
CA TRP A 669 -11.87 41.84 4.13
C TRP A 669 -13.15 42.48 3.56
N GLY A 670 -14.11 41.64 3.18
CA GLY A 670 -15.41 42.13 2.67
C GLY A 670 -16.27 42.77 3.78
N GLU A 671 -17.07 43.74 3.40
CA GLU A 671 -17.86 44.59 4.33
C GLU A 671 -18.87 43.82 5.23
N ASN A 672 -19.16 42.57 4.98
CA ASN A 672 -20.17 41.77 5.68
C ASN A 672 -19.61 40.75 6.70
N ILE A 673 -18.36 40.85 7.13
CA ILE A 673 -17.79 39.94 8.12
C ILE A 673 -17.72 40.65 9.47
N SER A 674 -18.72 40.37 10.32
CA SER A 674 -18.66 40.76 11.74
C SER A 674 -17.98 39.64 12.54
N MET A 675 -17.04 40.01 13.41
CA MET A 675 -16.36 39.05 14.33
C MET A 675 -17.32 38.43 15.36
N SER A 676 -18.53 39.00 15.54
CA SER A 676 -19.40 38.68 16.66
C SER A 676 -20.10 37.33 16.64
N ASP A 677 -20.22 36.66 15.44
CA ASP A 677 -21.14 35.52 15.34
C ASP A 677 -20.46 34.13 15.22
N ARG A 678 -19.16 34.02 14.97
CA ARG A 678 -18.53 32.71 14.74
C ARG A 678 -17.21 32.42 15.42
N GLY A 679 -16.51 33.44 15.93
CA GLY A 679 -15.15 33.30 16.46
C GLY A 679 -14.15 32.72 15.44
N PHE A 680 -12.91 33.12 15.52
CA PHE A 680 -11.82 32.64 14.65
C PHE A 680 -10.77 31.89 15.46
N THR A 681 -10.28 30.79 14.96
CA THR A 681 -9.23 30.03 15.63
C THR A 681 -7.87 30.56 15.24
N ILE A 682 -7.05 30.92 16.26
CA ILE A 682 -5.65 31.26 16.10
C ILE A 682 -4.76 30.42 17.00
N THR A 683 -3.49 30.31 16.64
CA THR A 683 -2.48 29.66 17.49
C THR A 683 -1.58 30.75 18.11
N LEU A 684 -1.55 30.77 19.44
CA LEU A 684 -0.67 31.64 20.24
C LEU A 684 0.53 30.77 20.70
N ARG A 685 1.74 31.25 20.41
CA ARG A 685 2.98 30.65 20.89
C ARG A 685 3.52 31.42 22.06
N VAL A 686 3.73 30.72 23.18
CA VAL A 686 4.32 31.28 24.41
C VAL A 686 5.63 30.52 24.65
N VAL A 687 6.72 31.29 24.83
CA VAL A 687 8.05 30.79 25.13
C VAL A 687 8.52 31.39 26.43
N GLY A 688 9.00 30.58 27.33
CA GLY A 688 9.53 31.05 28.63
C GLY A 688 10.46 30.04 29.28
N ALA A 689 11.01 30.36 30.43
CA ALA A 689 11.81 29.44 31.23
C ALA A 689 10.97 28.21 31.65
N ASP A 690 11.56 27.03 31.67
CA ASP A 690 10.84 25.81 32.13
C ASP A 690 10.79 25.80 33.65
N TYR A 691 9.57 25.83 34.22
CA TYR A 691 9.35 25.69 35.66
C TYR A 691 8.02 25.02 35.99
N PRO A 692 7.93 24.37 37.17
CA PRO A 692 6.67 23.75 37.61
C PRO A 692 5.55 24.79 37.76
N GLY A 693 4.53 24.71 36.90
CA GLY A 693 3.40 25.66 36.87
C GLY A 693 3.35 26.58 35.67
N PHE A 694 4.34 26.55 34.75
CA PHE A 694 4.36 27.39 33.54
C PHE A 694 3.03 27.34 32.76
N LEU A 695 2.57 26.11 32.46
CA LEU A 695 1.30 25.94 31.73
C LEU A 695 0.09 26.45 32.52
N ARG A 696 0.06 26.28 33.84
CA ARG A 696 -1.00 26.76 34.70
C ARG A 696 -1.06 28.32 34.65
N ASP A 697 0.06 28.98 34.73
CA ASP A 697 0.12 30.46 34.78
C ASP A 697 -0.31 31.03 33.43
N VAL A 698 0.13 30.44 32.32
CA VAL A 698 -0.29 30.81 30.96
C VAL A 698 -1.80 30.60 30.78
N THR A 699 -2.33 29.46 31.16
CA THR A 699 -3.77 29.16 31.01
C THR A 699 -4.63 30.01 31.95
N THR A 700 -4.14 30.39 33.12
CA THR A 700 -4.84 31.25 34.05
C THR A 700 -5.04 32.67 33.48
N VAL A 701 -4.04 33.25 32.81
CA VAL A 701 -4.17 34.53 32.13
C VAL A 701 -5.25 34.47 31.05
N ILE A 702 -5.25 33.40 30.25
CA ILE A 702 -6.22 33.21 29.15
C ILE A 702 -7.64 33.06 29.72
N ALA A 703 -7.80 32.25 30.79
CA ALA A 703 -9.08 32.02 31.45
C ALA A 703 -9.65 33.28 32.08
N ASN A 704 -8.81 34.12 32.68
CA ASN A 704 -9.22 35.42 33.29
C ASN A 704 -9.79 36.39 32.24
N GLU A 705 -9.32 36.31 30.99
CA GLU A 705 -9.89 37.10 29.87
C GLU A 705 -11.07 36.41 29.20
N LYS A 706 -11.57 35.30 29.77
CA LYS A 706 -12.72 34.51 29.28
C LYS A 706 -12.57 34.02 27.84
N MET A 707 -11.34 33.74 27.40
CA MET A 707 -11.09 33.17 26.09
C MET A 707 -11.19 31.67 26.12
N ASN A 708 -11.77 31.08 25.07
CA ASN A 708 -11.95 29.63 24.95
C ASN A 708 -10.70 28.98 24.35
N VAL A 709 -10.13 28.04 25.07
CA VAL A 709 -8.98 27.22 24.64
C VAL A 709 -9.49 25.99 23.91
N LEU A 710 -9.09 25.81 22.65
CA LEU A 710 -9.47 24.68 21.81
C LEU A 710 -8.45 23.54 21.87
N GLY A 711 -7.18 23.85 22.10
CA GLY A 711 -6.11 22.86 22.19
C GLY A 711 -4.83 23.46 22.76
N VAL A 712 -3.99 22.62 23.37
CA VAL A 712 -2.68 23.00 23.90
C VAL A 712 -1.65 21.96 23.51
N ARG A 713 -0.51 22.41 23.00
CA ARG A 713 0.68 21.59 22.69
C ARG A 713 1.87 22.20 23.41
N SER A 714 2.53 21.41 24.25
CA SER A 714 3.74 21.84 24.95
C SER A 714 4.95 21.04 24.52
N HIS A 715 6.08 21.71 24.40
CA HIS A 715 7.37 21.11 24.11
C HIS A 715 8.42 21.77 25.00
N VAL A 716 9.24 20.95 25.65
CA VAL A 716 10.36 21.44 26.48
C VAL A 716 11.66 21.21 25.74
N ASP A 717 12.42 22.27 25.52
CA ASP A 717 13.78 22.19 24.99
C ASP A 717 14.76 22.11 26.18
N SER A 718 15.08 20.89 26.56
CA SER A 718 15.99 20.61 27.69
C SER A 718 17.41 21.14 27.48
N SER A 719 17.80 21.49 26.24
CA SER A 719 19.12 22.02 25.93
C SER A 719 19.25 23.50 26.25
N LYS A 720 18.10 24.22 26.37
CA LYS A 720 18.03 25.65 26.58
C LYS A 720 17.21 26.05 27.82
N ASP A 721 16.74 25.06 28.60
CA ASP A 721 15.82 25.27 29.73
C ASP A 721 14.59 26.14 29.36
N LEU A 722 14.03 25.93 28.15
CA LEU A 722 12.89 26.70 27.66
C LEU A 722 11.68 25.78 27.44
N SER A 723 10.55 26.22 27.97
CA SER A 723 9.22 25.67 27.65
C SER A 723 8.59 26.48 26.51
N LEU A 724 8.10 25.77 25.52
CA LEU A 724 7.38 26.31 24.38
C LEU A 724 5.97 25.73 24.37
N VAL A 725 4.96 26.58 24.45
CA VAL A 725 3.55 26.18 24.48
C VAL A 725 2.80 26.86 23.34
N ASP A 726 2.20 26.03 22.47
CA ASP A 726 1.29 26.46 21.42
C ASP A 726 -0.15 26.25 21.87
N ILE A 727 -0.94 27.31 21.90
CA ILE A 727 -2.33 27.25 22.37
C ILE A 727 -3.26 27.70 21.24
N ASP A 728 -4.19 26.84 20.90
CA ASP A 728 -5.23 27.18 19.93
C ASP A 728 -6.41 27.85 20.66
N LEU A 729 -6.69 29.11 20.30
CA LEU A 729 -7.69 29.94 20.94
C LEU A 729 -8.82 30.31 19.99
N LEU A 730 -10.04 30.32 20.49
CA LEU A 730 -11.19 30.90 19.79
C LEU A 730 -11.28 32.39 20.09
N VAL A 731 -11.04 33.24 19.08
CA VAL A 731 -11.01 34.69 19.20
C VAL A 731 -12.26 35.30 18.60
N VAL A 732 -12.95 36.13 19.39
CA VAL A 732 -14.14 36.90 18.96
C VAL A 732 -13.85 38.42 18.88
N SER A 733 -12.67 38.87 19.37
CA SER A 733 -12.29 40.28 19.40
C SER A 733 -10.76 40.44 19.44
N ILE A 734 -10.20 41.22 18.50
CA ILE A 734 -8.75 41.54 18.47
C ILE A 734 -8.29 42.23 19.72
N PRO A 735 -8.98 43.31 20.26
CA PRO A 735 -8.56 43.98 21.47
C PRO A 735 -8.43 43.07 22.72
N VAL A 736 -9.24 41.99 22.79
CA VAL A 736 -9.13 41.00 23.87
C VAL A 736 -7.87 40.14 23.67
N LEU A 737 -7.60 39.74 22.44
CA LEU A 737 -6.40 38.97 22.09
C LEU A 737 -5.12 39.78 22.42
N ASP A 738 -5.08 41.04 22.03
CA ASP A 738 -3.93 41.91 22.30
C ASP A 738 -3.67 42.09 23.80
N ARG A 739 -4.75 42.23 24.61
CA ARG A 739 -4.62 42.23 26.08
C ARG A 739 -4.06 40.94 26.64
N VAL A 740 -4.48 39.81 26.12
CA VAL A 740 -3.93 38.47 26.53
C VAL A 740 -2.44 38.41 26.20
N ILE A 741 -2.06 38.79 24.99
CA ILE A 741 -0.66 38.77 24.56
C ILE A 741 0.18 39.70 25.43
N SER A 742 -0.33 40.92 25.72
CA SER A 742 0.37 41.87 26.60
C SER A 742 0.55 41.30 28.00
N LYS A 743 -0.52 40.83 28.64
CA LYS A 743 -0.47 40.21 29.98
C LYS A 743 0.43 39.00 30.08
N LEU A 744 0.50 38.18 29.02
CA LEU A 744 1.43 37.04 28.97
C LEU A 744 2.89 37.53 28.89
N ASN A 745 3.17 38.56 28.09
CA ASN A 745 4.50 39.12 28.00
C ASN A 745 4.96 39.84 29.28
N ASP A 746 4.00 40.29 30.13
CA ASP A 746 4.28 40.94 31.42
C ASP A 746 4.62 39.93 32.53
N LEU A 747 4.43 38.62 32.30
CA LEU A 747 4.79 37.59 33.28
C LEU A 747 6.31 37.43 33.40
N PRO A 748 6.89 37.33 34.62
CA PRO A 748 8.34 37.43 34.85
C PRO A 748 9.19 36.28 34.24
N HIS A 749 8.57 35.18 33.85
CA HIS A 749 9.26 34.01 33.30
C HIS A 749 8.95 33.76 31.82
N ILE A 750 8.16 34.59 31.19
CA ILE A 750 7.83 34.49 29.77
C ILE A 750 8.80 35.39 28.97
N THR A 751 9.47 34.76 28.03
CA THR A 751 10.40 35.40 27.10
C THR A 751 9.66 36.06 25.93
N SER A 752 8.63 35.41 25.41
CA SER A 752 7.78 35.95 24.37
C SER A 752 6.43 35.23 24.27
N ALA A 753 5.38 35.99 24.10
CA ALA A 753 4.08 35.50 23.69
C ALA A 753 3.69 36.19 22.38
N LYS A 754 3.47 35.41 21.33
CA LYS A 754 3.13 35.94 20.01
C LYS A 754 2.18 35.00 19.24
N ARG A 755 1.39 35.58 18.38
CA ARG A 755 0.54 34.87 17.43
C ARG A 755 1.40 34.28 16.33
N LEU A 756 1.17 32.98 16.01
CA LEU A 756 1.84 32.31 14.91
C LEU A 756 1.31 32.75 13.56
#